data_54d9b78d3c66bdf5c0dcc96ac38790d8
#
_entry.id   54d9b78d3c66bdf5c0dcc96ac38790d8
#
_cell.length_a   1.000
_cell.length_b   1.000
_cell.length_c   1.000
_cell.angle_alpha   90.00
_cell.angle_beta   90.00
_cell.angle_gamma   90.00
#
_symmetry.space_group_name_H-M   'P 1'
#
loop_
_entity.id
_entity.type
_entity.pdbx_description
1 polymer ?
#
loop_
_entity_poly.entity_id
_entity_poly.type
_entity_poly.pdbx_seq_one_letter_code
_entity_poly.pdbx_strand_id
1 'polypeptide(L)'
;MSAVSLSRAIDRLFIVDPGLHRLLGGARAALASVLAGALGIASALHLGLAITTGAVGILFSMIAPLFLRDAHRLDWYESLAWQYGTACASFAAAACVSAWPAVGKAGFVIVLFCSMLCQTRGPRTIGCAFLAIAMYYLGLYLHPAALQAGHMLAMSIAGPAGVVLVCRVLLPVHAAPTPRLIARSVSLHAACIARSGVSDAGALNAMTHLLALNEAAIALEHHASTCDEGDARALHTALVALEIASARRVLNRDRTDAAAAALRAAIARFESVADGLAACITAAPPPATPRPARAVPWTAGWRTLAWLPAIRAAAAACAAMLIGETLSSERWMWAVLSTFVVFFGTYSCADTIYRGAQRVAGTLAGALASVLVVGAAHHANALVVIVMGVCVFGWAYHILHAYGRGVFFLTVLIGLVYAQLGFEIGALAELRIGEVLIGCAVSLAAALLVMPLAASRHIATRSHGLLAALRELVHDRDDGMRPGAAQMRAADRRFHDVRMAIRPLAAWRMLGASGDARRLSDTLLLCWLYGRIVATRLPVEAGGPDVAFERPARAAIVTRIDALISDLDHGRSMRLDAAASVGHGTLAVAGDPPLPVHRELARLDAKLTELNRAFEDALFGKNTGDERSHRADGSVLASDVREAIRYSGI
;
A
#
# COMPACT_ATOMS: atom_id res chain seq x y z
N MET A 1 21.83 -27.03 -4.81
CA MET A 1 21.87 -25.59 -5.18
C MET A 1 23.28 -25.07 -4.87
N SER A 2 23.94 -24.41 -5.82
CA SER A 2 25.26 -23.81 -5.55
C SER A 2 25.10 -22.61 -4.58
N ALA A 3 26.12 -22.31 -3.75
CA ALA A 3 26.10 -21.17 -2.83
C ALA A 3 25.77 -19.85 -3.55
N VAL A 4 26.18 -19.69 -4.80
CA VAL A 4 25.89 -18.55 -5.68
C VAL A 4 24.39 -18.45 -6.04
N SER A 5 23.71 -19.57 -6.24
CA SER A 5 22.27 -19.58 -6.55
C SER A 5 21.43 -19.22 -5.32
N LEU A 6 21.86 -19.64 -4.13
CA LEU A 6 21.20 -19.30 -2.86
C LEU A 6 21.36 -17.80 -2.53
N SER A 7 22.58 -17.24 -2.70
CA SER A 7 22.82 -15.82 -2.49
C SER A 7 21.93 -14.94 -3.40
N ARG A 8 21.84 -15.29 -4.68
CA ARG A 8 20.96 -14.55 -5.62
C ARG A 8 19.48 -14.65 -5.27
N ALA A 9 19.03 -15.79 -4.75
CA ALA A 9 17.65 -15.96 -4.30
C ALA A 9 17.36 -15.11 -3.07
N ILE A 10 18.29 -15.04 -2.12
CA ILE A 10 18.20 -14.20 -0.93
C ILE A 10 18.19 -12.72 -1.31
N ASP A 11 19.06 -12.28 -2.23
CA ASP A 11 19.10 -10.88 -2.69
C ASP A 11 17.79 -10.49 -3.40
N ARG A 12 17.20 -11.40 -4.21
CA ARG A 12 15.87 -11.17 -4.78
C ARG A 12 14.77 -11.02 -3.74
N LEU A 13 14.85 -11.79 -2.65
CA LEU A 13 13.88 -11.68 -1.56
C LEU A 13 13.98 -10.30 -0.89
N PHE A 14 15.18 -9.77 -0.61
CA PHE A 14 15.36 -8.43 -0.05
C PHE A 14 14.91 -7.31 -1.00
N ILE A 15 15.03 -7.51 -2.31
CA ILE A 15 14.52 -6.57 -3.32
C ILE A 15 12.98 -6.53 -3.29
N VAL A 16 12.31 -7.68 -3.13
CA VAL A 16 10.84 -7.77 -3.16
C VAL A 16 10.21 -7.39 -1.81
N ASP A 17 10.86 -7.73 -0.70
CA ASP A 17 10.35 -7.54 0.66
C ASP A 17 11.42 -6.87 1.55
N PRO A 18 11.56 -5.53 1.48
CA PRO A 18 12.50 -4.78 2.30
C PRO A 18 12.27 -5.04 3.79
N GLY A 19 13.32 -5.53 4.48
CA GLY A 19 13.23 -5.86 5.91
C GLY A 19 12.44 -7.12 6.25
N LEU A 20 12.03 -7.92 5.23
CA LEU A 20 11.26 -9.16 5.39
C LEU A 20 9.94 -9.00 6.18
N HIS A 21 9.35 -7.80 6.14
CA HIS A 21 8.14 -7.50 6.90
C HIS A 21 6.94 -8.35 6.47
N ARG A 22 6.81 -8.59 5.15
CA ARG A 22 5.72 -9.40 4.60
C ARG A 22 5.92 -10.88 4.94
N LEU A 23 7.14 -11.38 4.76
CA LEU A 23 7.51 -12.75 5.07
C LEU A 23 7.27 -13.05 6.55
N LEU A 24 7.79 -12.21 7.46
CA LEU A 24 7.61 -12.37 8.90
C LEU A 24 6.15 -12.21 9.31
N GLY A 25 5.41 -11.25 8.71
CA GLY A 25 3.97 -11.08 8.94
C GLY A 25 3.17 -12.31 8.56
N GLY A 26 3.43 -12.87 7.37
CA GLY A 26 2.83 -14.12 6.90
C GLY A 26 3.16 -15.31 7.80
N ALA A 27 4.43 -15.46 8.18
CA ALA A 27 4.88 -16.53 9.06
C ALA A 27 4.23 -16.42 10.46
N ARG A 28 4.14 -15.21 11.03
CA ARG A 28 3.48 -14.98 12.32
C ARG A 28 2.00 -15.35 12.26
N ALA A 29 1.29 -14.91 11.23
CA ALA A 29 -0.13 -15.23 11.07
C ALA A 29 -0.36 -16.75 10.92
N ALA A 30 0.43 -17.41 10.07
CA ALA A 30 0.32 -18.85 9.85
C ALA A 30 0.64 -19.67 11.12
N LEU A 31 1.78 -19.38 11.76
CA LEU A 31 2.20 -20.09 12.96
C LEU A 31 1.24 -19.85 14.14
N ALA A 32 0.78 -18.59 14.33
CA ALA A 32 -0.20 -18.29 15.38
C ALA A 32 -1.52 -19.01 15.15
N SER A 33 -2.00 -19.10 13.88
CA SER A 33 -3.22 -19.82 13.55
C SER A 33 -3.09 -21.31 13.72
N VAL A 34 -1.96 -21.91 13.35
CA VAL A 34 -1.71 -23.34 13.55
C VAL A 34 -1.63 -23.66 15.03
N LEU A 35 -0.94 -22.86 15.83
CA LEU A 35 -0.85 -23.05 17.29
C LEU A 35 -2.19 -22.87 17.98
N ALA A 36 -2.94 -21.81 17.65
CA ALA A 36 -4.28 -21.58 18.17
C ALA A 36 -5.25 -22.71 17.77
N GLY A 37 -5.13 -23.20 16.53
CA GLY A 37 -5.89 -24.33 16.01
C GLY A 37 -5.56 -25.63 16.76
N ALA A 38 -4.28 -25.95 16.89
CA ALA A 38 -3.84 -27.16 17.60
C ALA A 38 -4.29 -27.14 19.07
N LEU A 39 -4.11 -26.00 19.75
CA LEU A 39 -4.53 -25.86 21.16
C LEU A 39 -6.05 -25.89 21.29
N GLY A 40 -6.79 -25.16 20.43
CA GLY A 40 -8.25 -25.12 20.46
C GLY A 40 -8.90 -26.47 20.11
N ILE A 41 -8.39 -27.17 19.10
CA ILE A 41 -8.88 -28.51 18.71
C ILE A 41 -8.56 -29.54 19.78
N ALA A 42 -7.32 -29.57 20.30
CA ALA A 42 -6.93 -30.49 21.36
C ALA A 42 -7.81 -30.29 22.63
N SER A 43 -8.03 -29.03 23.02
CA SER A 43 -8.88 -28.69 24.15
C SER A 43 -10.35 -29.08 23.92
N ALA A 44 -10.88 -28.84 22.70
CA ALA A 44 -12.25 -29.24 22.35
C ALA A 44 -12.43 -30.76 22.39
N LEU A 45 -11.48 -31.51 21.83
CA LEU A 45 -11.51 -32.99 21.88
C LEU A 45 -11.41 -33.52 23.32
N HIS A 46 -10.54 -32.93 24.15
CA HIS A 46 -10.40 -33.32 25.55
C HIS A 46 -11.67 -33.07 26.38
N LEU A 47 -12.39 -31.99 26.06
CA LEU A 47 -13.63 -31.61 26.74
C LEU A 47 -14.89 -32.20 26.07
N GLY A 48 -14.75 -33.01 25.02
CA GLY A 48 -15.90 -33.58 24.29
C GLY A 48 -16.73 -32.51 23.55
N LEU A 49 -16.14 -31.38 23.20
CA LEU A 49 -16.80 -30.28 22.49
C LEU A 49 -16.62 -30.39 20.97
N ALA A 50 -17.48 -29.72 20.21
CA ALA A 50 -17.35 -29.64 18.77
C ALA A 50 -16.05 -28.91 18.36
N ILE A 51 -15.39 -29.38 17.31
CA ILE A 51 -14.12 -28.79 16.77
C ILE A 51 -14.30 -27.31 16.41
N THR A 52 -15.50 -26.91 15.96
CA THR A 52 -15.85 -25.52 15.64
C THR A 52 -15.71 -24.56 16.82
N THR A 53 -15.62 -25.07 18.05
CA THR A 53 -15.42 -24.26 19.28
C THR A 53 -14.11 -23.48 19.25
N GLY A 54 -13.08 -23.96 18.55
CA GLY A 54 -11.81 -23.26 18.35
C GLY A 54 -11.81 -22.14 17.28
N ALA A 55 -12.88 -22.00 16.51
CA ALA A 55 -12.91 -21.14 15.32
C ALA A 55 -12.63 -19.66 15.62
N VAL A 56 -13.13 -19.12 16.74
CA VAL A 56 -12.90 -17.72 17.16
C VAL A 56 -11.42 -17.46 17.39
N GLY A 57 -10.72 -18.34 18.12
CA GLY A 57 -9.29 -18.21 18.40
C GLY A 57 -8.43 -18.32 17.14
N ILE A 58 -8.77 -19.25 16.24
CA ILE A 58 -8.07 -19.45 14.96
C ILE A 58 -8.19 -18.20 14.08
N LEU A 59 -9.41 -17.70 13.87
CA LEU A 59 -9.66 -16.53 13.02
C LEU A 59 -9.02 -15.26 13.61
N PHE A 60 -9.04 -15.12 14.95
CA PHE A 60 -8.34 -14.04 15.64
C PHE A 60 -6.83 -14.08 15.36
N SER A 61 -6.20 -15.24 15.56
CA SER A 61 -4.76 -15.40 15.39
C SER A 61 -4.30 -15.27 13.93
N MET A 62 -5.18 -15.50 12.98
CA MET A 62 -4.92 -15.26 11.56
C MET A 62 -4.86 -13.75 11.24
N ILE A 63 -5.76 -12.94 11.79
CA ILE A 63 -5.93 -11.52 11.43
C ILE A 63 -5.08 -10.60 12.30
N ALA A 64 -5.03 -10.81 13.61
CA ALA A 64 -4.41 -9.89 14.56
C ALA A 64 -2.93 -9.55 14.28
N PRO A 65 -2.04 -10.50 13.90
CA PRO A 65 -0.64 -10.22 13.65
C PRO A 65 -0.38 -9.20 12.54
N LEU A 66 -1.30 -9.03 11.59
CA LEU A 66 -1.18 -8.08 10.48
C LEU A 66 -1.25 -6.61 10.93
N PHE A 67 -1.93 -6.36 12.06
CA PHE A 67 -2.24 -5.02 12.55
C PHE A 67 -1.53 -4.67 13.86
N LEU A 68 -0.81 -5.61 14.48
CA LEU A 68 -0.01 -5.40 15.68
C LEU A 68 1.38 -4.86 15.31
N ARG A 69 1.46 -3.53 15.05
CA ARG A 69 2.66 -2.84 14.56
C ARG A 69 3.29 -1.90 15.59
N ASP A 70 2.77 -1.87 16.81
CA ASP A 70 3.25 -0.95 17.85
C ASP A 70 4.68 -1.27 18.26
N ALA A 71 5.54 -0.23 18.31
CA ALA A 71 6.94 -0.35 18.65
C ALA A 71 7.13 -0.62 20.16
N HIS A 72 6.34 0.04 21.01
CA HIS A 72 6.42 -0.14 22.45
C HIS A 72 5.69 -1.41 22.91
N ARG A 73 6.29 -2.10 23.90
CA ARG A 73 5.69 -3.34 24.42
C ARG A 73 4.30 -3.12 25.01
N LEU A 74 4.12 -2.07 25.81
CA LEU A 74 2.83 -1.76 26.45
C LEU A 74 1.75 -1.41 25.42
N ASP A 75 2.08 -0.58 24.43
CA ASP A 75 1.15 -0.20 23.36
C ASP A 75 0.77 -1.42 22.50
N TRP A 76 1.71 -2.36 22.31
CA TRP A 76 1.45 -3.61 21.61
C TRP A 76 0.46 -4.50 22.36
N TYR A 77 0.63 -4.68 23.69
CA TYR A 77 -0.32 -5.44 24.52
C TYR A 77 -1.67 -4.72 24.60
N GLU A 78 -1.68 -3.40 24.68
CA GLU A 78 -2.90 -2.61 24.63
C GLU A 78 -3.63 -2.79 23.30
N SER A 79 -2.91 -2.78 22.16
CA SER A 79 -3.49 -3.05 20.83
C SER A 79 -4.03 -4.48 20.73
N LEU A 80 -3.32 -5.46 21.27
CA LEU A 80 -3.79 -6.85 21.32
C LEU A 80 -5.06 -6.97 22.16
N ALA A 81 -5.11 -6.32 23.32
CA ALA A 81 -6.29 -6.35 24.22
C ALA A 81 -7.51 -5.70 23.55
N TRP A 82 -7.34 -4.55 22.91
CA TRP A 82 -8.41 -3.89 22.15
C TRP A 82 -8.93 -4.75 21.01
N GLN A 83 -8.03 -5.37 20.23
CA GLN A 83 -8.40 -6.26 19.14
C GLN A 83 -9.14 -7.49 19.65
N TYR A 84 -8.66 -8.11 20.73
CA TYR A 84 -9.30 -9.29 21.31
C TYR A 84 -10.64 -8.96 21.95
N GLY A 85 -10.74 -7.89 22.73
CA GLY A 85 -11.99 -7.42 23.32
C GLY A 85 -13.05 -7.10 22.26
N THR A 86 -12.66 -6.43 21.17
CA THR A 86 -13.55 -6.15 20.04
C THR A 86 -14.01 -7.43 19.34
N ALA A 87 -13.11 -8.40 19.15
CA ALA A 87 -13.43 -9.69 18.55
C ALA A 87 -14.47 -10.45 19.38
N CYS A 88 -14.23 -10.58 20.69
CA CYS A 88 -15.14 -11.26 21.60
C CYS A 88 -16.50 -10.55 21.70
N ALA A 89 -16.50 -9.22 21.83
CA ALA A 89 -17.74 -8.45 21.92
C ALA A 89 -18.58 -8.56 20.64
N SER A 90 -17.95 -8.49 19.47
CA SER A 90 -18.65 -8.63 18.18
C SER A 90 -19.21 -10.03 17.98
N PHE A 91 -18.45 -11.07 18.34
CA PHE A 91 -18.93 -12.45 18.29
C PHE A 91 -20.11 -12.68 19.25
N ALA A 92 -19.98 -12.22 20.50
CA ALA A 92 -21.02 -12.33 21.49
C ALA A 92 -22.32 -11.61 21.08
N ALA A 93 -22.18 -10.38 20.56
CA ALA A 93 -23.32 -9.61 20.04
C ALA A 93 -24.04 -10.37 18.91
N ALA A 94 -23.28 -10.93 17.96
CA ALA A 94 -23.85 -11.72 16.87
C ALA A 94 -24.54 -13.00 17.37
N ALA A 95 -23.92 -13.71 18.31
CA ALA A 95 -24.50 -14.91 18.92
C ALA A 95 -25.82 -14.61 19.65
N CYS A 96 -25.89 -13.50 20.39
CA CYS A 96 -27.11 -13.07 21.09
C CYS A 96 -28.26 -12.76 20.13
N VAL A 97 -27.99 -12.19 18.95
CA VAL A 97 -29.02 -11.80 17.97
C VAL A 97 -29.27 -12.86 16.90
N SER A 98 -28.52 -13.94 16.89
CA SER A 98 -28.60 -15.00 15.86
C SER A 98 -29.97 -15.64 15.72
N ALA A 99 -30.77 -15.66 16.81
CA ALA A 99 -32.14 -16.12 16.79
C ALA A 99 -33.12 -15.19 16.03
N TRP A 100 -32.73 -13.93 15.80
CA TRP A 100 -33.55 -12.92 15.10
C TRP A 100 -32.87 -12.48 13.82
N PRO A 101 -33.12 -13.15 12.67
CA PRO A 101 -32.37 -12.89 11.43
C PRO A 101 -32.36 -11.43 10.98
N ALA A 102 -33.50 -10.73 11.09
CA ALA A 102 -33.60 -9.32 10.72
C ALA A 102 -32.71 -8.41 11.59
N VAL A 103 -32.68 -8.69 12.93
CA VAL A 103 -31.83 -7.93 13.86
C VAL A 103 -30.35 -8.24 13.60
N GLY A 104 -30.02 -9.50 13.35
CA GLY A 104 -28.66 -9.94 13.01
C GLY A 104 -28.14 -9.26 11.75
N LYS A 105 -28.98 -9.18 10.70
CA LYS A 105 -28.67 -8.48 9.43
C LYS A 105 -28.44 -6.98 9.65
N ALA A 106 -29.36 -6.31 10.35
CA ALA A 106 -29.23 -4.89 10.67
C ALA A 106 -27.97 -4.62 11.49
N GLY A 107 -27.67 -5.45 12.50
CA GLY A 107 -26.45 -5.38 13.29
C GLY A 107 -25.19 -5.54 12.43
N PHE A 108 -25.19 -6.45 11.44
CA PHE A 108 -24.05 -6.62 10.53
C PHE A 108 -23.76 -5.35 9.71
N VAL A 109 -24.80 -4.70 9.18
CA VAL A 109 -24.65 -3.41 8.46
C VAL A 109 -24.13 -2.31 9.39
N ILE A 110 -24.61 -2.26 10.65
CA ILE A 110 -24.13 -1.28 11.64
C ILE A 110 -22.65 -1.51 11.96
N VAL A 111 -22.24 -2.76 12.23
CA VAL A 111 -20.83 -3.11 12.49
C VAL A 111 -19.96 -2.75 11.29
N LEU A 112 -20.41 -3.03 10.07
CA LEU A 112 -19.71 -2.67 8.84
C LEU A 112 -19.59 -1.14 8.69
N PHE A 113 -20.68 -0.41 8.90
CA PHE A 113 -20.67 1.06 8.84
C PHE A 113 -19.69 1.68 9.85
N CYS A 114 -19.74 1.26 11.13
CA CYS A 114 -18.83 1.74 12.17
C CYS A 114 -17.37 1.38 11.84
N SER A 115 -17.13 0.20 11.33
CA SER A 115 -15.80 -0.26 10.92
C SER A 115 -15.22 0.59 9.78
N MET A 116 -16.05 0.90 8.78
CA MET A 116 -15.65 1.77 7.66
C MET A 116 -15.47 3.22 8.11
N LEU A 117 -16.28 3.71 9.04
CA LEU A 117 -16.17 5.05 9.58
C LEU A 117 -14.82 5.29 10.28
N CYS A 118 -14.33 4.27 10.99
CA CYS A 118 -13.11 4.35 11.80
C CYS A 118 -11.81 4.02 11.04
N GLN A 119 -11.84 3.66 9.75
CA GLN A 119 -10.67 3.20 8.99
C GLN A 119 -9.52 4.21 8.89
N THR A 120 -9.78 5.51 9.07
CA THR A 120 -8.77 6.57 8.99
C THR A 120 -7.96 6.76 10.28
N ARG A 121 -8.30 6.07 11.37
CA ARG A 121 -7.72 6.31 12.72
C ARG A 121 -6.46 5.51 13.04
N GLY A 122 -5.93 4.75 12.10
CA GLY A 122 -4.66 4.06 12.23
C GLY A 122 -4.75 2.53 12.35
N PRO A 123 -3.60 1.82 12.41
CA PRO A 123 -3.53 0.36 12.31
C PRO A 123 -4.31 -0.39 13.39
N ARG A 124 -4.28 0.09 14.66
CA ARG A 124 -5.04 -0.49 15.78
C ARG A 124 -6.53 -0.53 15.48
N THR A 125 -7.09 0.60 15.06
CA THR A 125 -8.52 0.73 14.75
C THR A 125 -8.93 -0.08 13.53
N ILE A 126 -8.05 -0.13 12.52
CA ILE A 126 -8.24 -0.98 11.34
C ILE A 126 -8.29 -2.46 11.73
N GLY A 127 -7.38 -2.91 12.60
CA GLY A 127 -7.37 -4.28 13.11
C GLY A 127 -8.65 -4.63 13.87
N CYS A 128 -9.11 -3.74 14.76
CA CYS A 128 -10.39 -3.88 15.45
C CYS A 128 -11.58 -3.97 14.46
N ALA A 129 -11.59 -3.11 13.43
CA ALA A 129 -12.64 -3.09 12.41
C ALA A 129 -12.73 -4.40 11.63
N PHE A 130 -11.58 -4.93 11.18
CA PHE A 130 -11.55 -6.22 10.49
C PHE A 130 -12.02 -7.37 11.37
N LEU A 131 -11.54 -7.40 12.62
CA LEU A 131 -11.94 -8.43 13.58
C LEU A 131 -13.41 -8.31 13.95
N ALA A 132 -13.95 -7.10 14.13
CA ALA A 132 -15.36 -6.89 14.41
C ALA A 132 -16.25 -7.52 13.33
N ILE A 133 -15.98 -7.21 12.06
CA ILE A 133 -16.76 -7.74 10.94
C ILE A 133 -16.59 -9.25 10.82
N ALA A 134 -15.36 -9.76 10.89
CA ALA A 134 -15.08 -11.19 10.74
C ALA A 134 -15.74 -12.02 11.87
N MET A 135 -15.70 -11.52 13.11
CA MET A 135 -16.27 -12.21 14.27
C MET A 135 -17.77 -12.09 14.33
N TYR A 136 -18.33 -10.94 13.95
CA TYR A 136 -19.78 -10.79 13.82
C TYR A 136 -20.34 -11.72 12.74
N TYR A 137 -19.65 -11.78 11.58
CA TYR A 137 -19.95 -12.77 10.54
C TYR A 137 -19.93 -14.21 11.07
N LEU A 138 -18.86 -14.58 11.79
CA LEU A 138 -18.70 -15.93 12.33
C LEU A 138 -19.81 -16.28 13.31
N GLY A 139 -20.22 -15.35 14.18
CA GLY A 139 -21.31 -15.54 15.13
C GLY A 139 -22.67 -15.73 14.46
N LEU A 140 -22.97 -14.94 13.41
CA LEU A 140 -24.19 -15.13 12.62
C LEU A 140 -24.17 -16.42 11.79
N TYR A 141 -22.99 -16.83 11.29
CA TYR A 141 -22.87 -18.02 10.45
C TYR A 141 -23.04 -19.33 11.26
N LEU A 142 -22.45 -19.38 12.45
CA LEU A 142 -22.46 -20.59 13.27
C LEU A 142 -23.75 -20.77 14.10
N HIS A 143 -24.56 -19.73 14.28
CA HIS A 143 -25.78 -19.72 15.09
C HIS A 143 -25.62 -20.48 16.43
N PRO A 144 -24.58 -20.19 17.23
CA PRO A 144 -24.29 -20.98 18.41
C PRO A 144 -25.36 -20.78 19.48
N ALA A 145 -25.80 -21.88 20.13
CA ALA A 145 -26.58 -21.78 21.34
C ALA A 145 -25.79 -21.06 22.46
N ALA A 146 -26.45 -20.44 23.41
CA ALA A 146 -25.81 -19.62 24.45
C ALA A 146 -24.64 -20.31 25.16
N LEU A 147 -24.83 -21.59 25.56
CA LEU A 147 -23.78 -22.38 26.19
C LEU A 147 -22.59 -22.63 25.22
N GLN A 148 -22.89 -22.97 23.98
CA GLN A 148 -21.88 -23.17 22.94
C GLN A 148 -21.10 -21.87 22.65
N ALA A 149 -21.78 -20.73 22.57
CA ALA A 149 -21.15 -19.42 22.44
C ALA A 149 -20.20 -19.13 23.61
N GLY A 150 -20.62 -19.47 24.85
CA GLY A 150 -19.76 -19.38 26.04
C GLY A 150 -18.51 -20.25 25.93
N HIS A 151 -18.63 -21.50 25.48
CA HIS A 151 -17.46 -22.36 25.23
C HIS A 151 -16.56 -21.81 24.13
N MET A 152 -17.12 -21.29 23.04
CA MET A 152 -16.34 -20.68 21.95
C MET A 152 -15.55 -19.44 22.40
N LEU A 153 -16.16 -18.60 23.25
CA LEU A 153 -15.49 -17.45 23.86
C LEU A 153 -14.40 -17.90 24.84
N ALA A 154 -14.64 -18.88 25.68
CA ALA A 154 -13.66 -19.42 26.61
C ALA A 154 -12.44 -20.01 25.86
N MET A 155 -12.69 -20.81 24.81
CA MET A 155 -11.62 -21.40 23.98
C MET A 155 -10.88 -20.36 23.12
N SER A 156 -11.49 -19.21 22.86
CA SER A 156 -10.88 -18.16 22.02
C SER A 156 -9.59 -17.60 22.60
N ILE A 157 -9.32 -17.80 23.89
CA ILE A 157 -8.07 -17.38 24.58
C ILE A 157 -6.82 -18.02 23.93
N ALA A 158 -6.97 -19.17 23.28
CA ALA A 158 -5.91 -19.79 22.49
C ALA A 158 -5.38 -18.85 21.37
N GLY A 159 -6.24 -17.97 20.84
CA GLY A 159 -5.85 -17.00 19.82
C GLY A 159 -4.80 -15.98 20.30
N PRO A 160 -5.12 -15.11 21.27
CA PRO A 160 -4.14 -14.17 21.81
C PRO A 160 -2.92 -14.87 22.44
N ALA A 161 -3.08 -16.04 23.08
CA ALA A 161 -1.96 -16.82 23.59
C ALA A 161 -1.00 -17.25 22.46
N GLY A 162 -1.51 -17.78 21.36
CA GLY A 162 -0.73 -18.13 20.17
C GLY A 162 -0.05 -16.91 19.54
N VAL A 163 -0.76 -15.78 19.44
CA VAL A 163 -0.18 -14.52 18.93
C VAL A 163 0.94 -14.01 19.82
N VAL A 164 0.79 -14.03 21.16
CA VAL A 164 1.86 -13.64 22.09
C VAL A 164 3.06 -14.56 21.96
N LEU A 165 2.85 -15.88 21.96
CA LEU A 165 3.93 -16.86 21.82
C LEU A 165 4.71 -16.65 20.53
N VAL A 166 4.02 -16.52 19.41
CA VAL A 166 4.69 -16.35 18.11
C VAL A 166 5.35 -14.99 17.98
N CYS A 167 4.64 -13.89 18.27
CA CYS A 167 5.14 -12.55 18.02
C CYS A 167 6.15 -12.05 19.05
N ARG A 168 6.24 -12.70 20.23
CA ARG A 168 7.14 -12.28 21.31
C ARG A 168 8.26 -13.25 21.59
N VAL A 169 8.07 -14.55 21.34
CA VAL A 169 9.04 -15.60 21.66
C VAL A 169 9.65 -16.19 20.39
N LEU A 170 8.82 -16.73 19.48
CA LEU A 170 9.33 -17.47 18.32
C LEU A 170 9.82 -16.55 17.20
N LEU A 171 9.03 -15.53 16.84
CA LEU A 171 9.33 -14.57 15.77
C LEU A 171 9.10 -13.14 16.29
N PRO A 172 9.94 -12.60 17.16
CA PRO A 172 9.71 -11.32 17.81
C PRO A 172 9.56 -10.18 16.81
N VAL A 173 8.62 -9.27 17.08
CA VAL A 173 8.28 -8.14 16.21
C VAL A 173 9.43 -7.12 16.16
N HIS A 174 10.22 -7.04 17.24
CA HIS A 174 11.28 -6.04 17.42
C HIS A 174 12.70 -6.65 17.35
N ALA A 175 12.88 -7.67 16.51
CA ALA A 175 14.21 -8.19 16.27
C ALA A 175 15.12 -7.10 15.66
N ALA A 176 16.23 -6.81 16.31
CA ALA A 176 17.25 -5.84 15.91
C ALA A 176 17.78 -5.93 14.46
N PRO A 177 17.63 -7.03 13.71
CA PRO A 177 18.12 -7.12 12.33
C PRO A 177 17.34 -6.32 11.29
N THR A 178 16.12 -5.84 11.59
CA THR A 178 15.25 -5.18 10.58
C THR A 178 15.91 -3.95 9.92
N PRO A 179 16.52 -2.98 10.61
CA PRO A 179 17.19 -1.85 9.98
C PRO A 179 18.33 -2.26 9.06
N ARG A 180 19.13 -3.29 9.45
CA ARG A 180 20.20 -3.84 8.61
C ARG A 180 19.66 -4.47 7.32
N LEU A 181 18.54 -5.19 7.42
CA LEU A 181 17.91 -5.81 6.26
C LEU A 181 17.33 -4.77 5.31
N ILE A 182 16.73 -3.69 5.83
CA ILE A 182 16.23 -2.58 5.01
C ILE A 182 17.41 -1.84 4.37
N ALA A 183 18.49 -1.57 5.11
CA ALA A 183 19.70 -0.95 4.57
C ALA A 183 20.29 -1.79 3.41
N ARG A 184 20.36 -3.12 3.59
CA ARG A 184 20.78 -4.03 2.50
C ARG A 184 19.87 -3.94 1.28
N SER A 185 18.54 -3.85 1.48
CA SER A 185 17.61 -3.65 0.36
C SER A 185 17.88 -2.35 -0.39
N VAL A 186 18.13 -1.24 0.33
CA VAL A 186 18.51 0.06 -0.26
C VAL A 186 19.76 -0.07 -1.12
N SER A 187 20.84 -0.69 -0.58
CA SER A 187 22.09 -0.94 -1.32
C SER A 187 21.87 -1.82 -2.55
N LEU A 188 21.05 -2.87 -2.44
CA LEU A 188 20.75 -3.76 -3.56
C LEU A 188 19.99 -3.04 -4.69
N HIS A 189 19.01 -2.20 -4.36
CA HIS A 189 18.31 -1.39 -5.37
C HIS A 189 19.26 -0.42 -6.06
N ALA A 190 20.12 0.27 -5.31
CA ALA A 190 21.13 1.17 -5.86
C ALA A 190 22.13 0.41 -6.75
N ALA A 191 22.57 -0.78 -6.35
CA ALA A 191 23.44 -1.64 -7.16
C ALA A 191 22.75 -2.14 -8.44
N CYS A 192 21.46 -2.41 -8.42
CA CYS A 192 20.69 -2.72 -9.63
C CYS A 192 20.64 -1.53 -10.58
N ILE A 193 20.42 -0.31 -10.08
CA ILE A 193 20.47 0.93 -10.89
C ILE A 193 21.87 1.12 -11.50
N ALA A 194 22.93 0.89 -10.72
CA ALA A 194 24.31 1.01 -11.22
C ALA A 194 24.61 0.02 -12.37
N ARG A 195 24.01 -1.17 -12.32
CA ARG A 195 24.18 -2.25 -13.33
C ARG A 195 23.23 -2.16 -14.52
N SER A 196 22.20 -1.32 -14.46
CA SER A 196 21.19 -1.23 -15.51
C SER A 196 21.79 -0.82 -16.84
N GLY A 197 21.51 -1.57 -17.88
CA GLY A 197 22.04 -1.39 -19.24
C GLY A 197 21.45 -0.16 -19.98
N VAL A 198 21.95 0.11 -21.20
CA VAL A 198 21.62 1.30 -22.04
C VAL A 198 20.24 1.19 -22.71
N SER A 199 19.63 0.00 -22.75
CA SER A 199 18.36 -0.26 -23.42
C SER A 199 17.18 0.46 -22.72
N ASP A 200 16.11 0.72 -23.45
CA ASP A 200 14.88 1.28 -22.90
C ASP A 200 14.28 0.38 -21.79
N ALA A 201 14.37 -0.92 -21.94
CA ALA A 201 14.00 -1.88 -20.90
C ALA A 201 14.88 -1.74 -19.64
N GLY A 202 16.18 -1.46 -19.81
CA GLY A 202 17.11 -1.17 -18.71
C GLY A 202 16.76 0.13 -17.99
N ALA A 203 16.36 1.17 -18.71
CA ALA A 203 15.94 2.44 -18.12
C ALA A 203 14.65 2.31 -17.31
N LEU A 204 13.67 1.55 -17.82
CA LEU A 204 12.41 1.29 -17.13
C LEU A 204 12.63 0.46 -15.86
N ASN A 205 13.50 -0.54 -15.93
CA ASN A 205 13.88 -1.35 -14.77
C ASN A 205 14.62 -0.49 -13.72
N ALA A 206 15.54 0.40 -14.14
CA ALA A 206 16.23 1.32 -13.25
C ALA A 206 15.28 2.28 -12.55
N MET A 207 14.24 2.77 -13.25
CA MET A 207 13.20 3.62 -12.66
C MET A 207 12.39 2.87 -11.59
N THR A 208 12.04 1.61 -11.84
CA THR A 208 11.35 0.76 -10.85
C THR A 208 12.20 0.57 -9.59
N HIS A 209 13.51 0.32 -9.75
CA HIS A 209 14.44 0.23 -8.63
C HIS A 209 14.61 1.56 -7.88
N LEU A 210 14.59 2.70 -8.58
CA LEU A 210 14.67 4.02 -7.94
C LEU A 210 13.46 4.30 -7.04
N LEU A 211 12.27 3.94 -7.49
CA LEU A 211 11.05 4.07 -6.68
C LEU A 211 11.07 3.15 -5.45
N ALA A 212 11.50 1.92 -5.62
CA ALA A 212 11.61 0.96 -4.52
C ALA A 212 12.72 1.35 -3.54
N LEU A 213 13.83 1.94 -4.02
CA LEU A 213 14.87 2.50 -3.18
C LEU A 213 14.33 3.61 -2.28
N ASN A 214 13.55 4.54 -2.84
CA ASN A 214 12.92 5.62 -2.07
C ASN A 214 11.94 5.09 -1.00
N GLU A 215 11.12 4.09 -1.33
CA GLU A 215 10.24 3.45 -0.34
C GLU A 215 11.03 2.78 0.79
N ALA A 216 12.10 2.08 0.47
CA ALA A 216 12.98 1.45 1.46
C ALA A 216 13.73 2.49 2.31
N ALA A 217 14.15 3.62 1.71
CA ALA A 217 14.80 4.72 2.41
C ALA A 217 13.86 5.37 3.45
N ILE A 218 12.60 5.64 3.08
CA ILE A 218 11.57 6.14 4.01
C ILE A 218 11.37 5.19 5.19
N ALA A 219 11.30 3.87 4.91
CA ALA A 219 11.15 2.85 5.95
C ALA A 219 12.37 2.81 6.89
N LEU A 220 13.59 2.94 6.34
CA LEU A 220 14.83 2.94 7.15
C LEU A 220 14.90 4.16 8.07
N GLU A 221 14.56 5.35 7.58
CA GLU A 221 14.53 6.56 8.39
C GLU A 221 13.49 6.53 9.51
N HIS A 222 12.36 5.88 9.27
CA HIS A 222 11.37 5.68 10.33
C HIS A 222 11.98 4.90 11.51
N HIS A 223 12.82 3.90 11.23
CA HIS A 223 13.55 3.20 12.29
C HIS A 223 14.66 4.05 12.91
N ALA A 224 15.34 4.89 12.14
CA ALA A 224 16.38 5.76 12.63
C ALA A 224 15.87 6.90 13.52
N SER A 225 14.58 7.25 13.46
CA SER A 225 13.97 8.25 14.33
C SER A 225 14.00 7.88 15.83
N THR A 226 14.36 6.65 16.15
CA THR A 226 14.57 6.16 17.54
C THR A 226 16.02 6.26 18.00
N CYS A 227 16.96 6.66 17.13
CA CYS A 227 18.37 6.80 17.40
C CYS A 227 18.73 8.22 17.83
N ASP A 228 20.00 8.43 18.17
CA ASP A 228 20.51 9.76 18.46
C ASP A 228 20.35 10.70 17.25
N GLU A 229 20.11 11.98 17.51
CA GLU A 229 19.82 12.97 16.46
C GLU A 229 20.98 13.14 15.46
N GLY A 230 22.22 12.96 15.94
CA GLY A 230 23.43 13.00 15.12
C GLY A 230 23.46 11.87 14.10
N ASP A 231 23.22 10.65 14.54
CA ASP A 231 23.21 9.44 13.72
C ASP A 231 22.04 9.45 12.71
N ALA A 232 20.85 9.89 13.16
CA ALA A 232 19.69 10.03 12.28
C ALA A 232 19.94 11.06 11.16
N ARG A 233 20.62 12.17 11.48
CA ARG A 233 20.99 13.21 10.50
C ARG A 233 22.06 12.72 9.53
N ALA A 234 23.07 11.96 10.01
CA ALA A 234 24.09 11.37 9.16
C ALA A 234 23.49 10.36 8.17
N LEU A 235 22.59 9.48 8.64
CA LEU A 235 21.88 8.54 7.79
C LEU A 235 21.02 9.26 6.74
N HIS A 236 20.24 10.26 7.16
CA HIS A 236 19.44 11.06 6.23
C HIS A 236 20.29 11.68 5.11
N THR A 237 21.41 12.29 5.46
CA THR A 237 22.32 12.90 4.50
C THR A 237 22.88 11.87 3.51
N ALA A 238 23.28 10.70 4.00
CA ALA A 238 23.78 9.61 3.17
C ALA A 238 22.71 9.04 2.23
N LEU A 239 21.47 8.85 2.73
CA LEU A 239 20.32 8.40 1.93
C LEU A 239 19.97 9.40 0.82
N VAL A 240 19.83 10.66 1.15
CA VAL A 240 19.53 11.70 0.16
C VAL A 240 20.62 11.76 -0.93
N ALA A 241 21.90 11.69 -0.54
CA ALA A 241 23.00 11.65 -1.50
C ALA A 241 22.92 10.42 -2.42
N LEU A 242 22.59 9.24 -1.88
CA LEU A 242 22.42 8.01 -2.64
C LEU A 242 21.23 8.09 -3.60
N GLU A 243 20.08 8.58 -3.14
CA GLU A 243 18.88 8.75 -3.96
C GLU A 243 19.13 9.73 -5.11
N ILE A 244 19.82 10.84 -4.87
CA ILE A 244 20.17 11.81 -5.92
C ILE A 244 21.16 11.23 -6.92
N ALA A 245 22.22 10.53 -6.47
CA ALA A 245 23.16 9.87 -7.37
C ALA A 245 22.45 8.83 -8.24
N SER A 246 21.53 8.07 -7.65
CA SER A 246 20.67 7.10 -8.34
C SER A 246 19.75 7.77 -9.36
N ALA A 247 19.07 8.86 -8.96
CA ALA A 247 18.19 9.63 -9.86
C ALA A 247 18.96 10.23 -11.05
N ARG A 248 20.14 10.81 -10.81
CA ARG A 248 21.00 11.32 -11.90
C ARG A 248 21.42 10.22 -12.86
N ARG A 249 21.74 9.03 -12.36
CA ARG A 249 22.09 7.87 -13.20
C ARG A 249 20.93 7.44 -14.09
N VAL A 250 19.70 7.52 -13.58
CA VAL A 250 18.48 7.17 -14.33
C VAL A 250 18.09 8.26 -15.33
N LEU A 251 18.15 9.54 -14.92
CA LEU A 251 17.70 10.67 -15.72
C LEU A 251 18.71 11.11 -16.79
N ASN A 252 20.00 11.06 -16.49
CA ASN A 252 21.02 11.43 -17.45
C ASN A 252 21.32 10.24 -18.36
N ARG A 253 20.89 10.35 -19.61
CA ARG A 253 21.27 9.40 -20.68
C ARG A 253 22.79 9.42 -20.96
N ASP A 254 23.50 10.47 -20.55
CA ASP A 254 24.95 10.54 -20.57
C ASP A 254 25.53 9.65 -19.46
N ARG A 255 25.72 8.41 -19.82
CA ARG A 255 26.23 7.34 -18.97
C ARG A 255 27.75 7.39 -18.88
N THR A 256 28.26 8.53 -18.44
CA THR A 256 29.69 8.67 -18.19
C THR A 256 30.12 7.78 -17.05
N ASP A 257 31.33 7.22 -17.12
CA ASP A 257 31.95 6.45 -16.06
C ASP A 257 31.98 7.23 -14.73
N ALA A 258 32.02 8.56 -14.81
CA ALA A 258 31.92 9.47 -13.69
C ALA A 258 30.59 9.35 -12.90
N ALA A 259 29.45 9.26 -13.59
CA ALA A 259 28.16 9.07 -12.93
C ALA A 259 28.05 7.71 -12.24
N ALA A 260 28.62 6.66 -12.87
CA ALA A 260 28.69 5.33 -12.26
C ALA A 260 29.64 5.30 -11.06
N ALA A 261 30.76 6.02 -11.12
CA ALA A 261 31.70 6.15 -10.01
C ALA A 261 31.07 6.93 -8.85
N ALA A 262 30.37 8.03 -9.12
CA ALA A 262 29.65 8.80 -8.11
C ALA A 262 28.58 7.97 -7.39
N LEU A 263 27.83 7.16 -8.13
CA LEU A 263 26.84 6.26 -7.53
C LEU A 263 27.50 5.19 -6.65
N ARG A 264 28.61 4.57 -7.11
CA ARG A 264 29.36 3.61 -6.28
C ARG A 264 29.91 4.24 -5.00
N ALA A 265 30.45 5.45 -5.08
CA ALA A 265 30.91 6.19 -3.92
C ALA A 265 29.75 6.52 -2.93
N ALA A 266 28.58 6.86 -3.44
CA ALA A 266 27.40 7.11 -2.63
C ALA A 266 26.91 5.82 -1.93
N ILE A 267 26.93 4.67 -2.63
CA ILE A 267 26.61 3.36 -2.03
C ILE A 267 27.58 3.05 -0.88
N ALA A 268 28.88 3.14 -1.10
CA ALA A 268 29.88 2.85 -0.09
C ALA A 268 29.75 3.75 1.15
N ARG A 269 29.50 5.05 0.95
CA ARG A 269 29.24 5.99 2.06
C ARG A 269 27.99 5.62 2.84
N PHE A 270 26.90 5.29 2.15
CA PHE A 270 25.66 4.87 2.78
C PHE A 270 25.86 3.59 3.62
N GLU A 271 26.54 2.58 3.06
CA GLU A 271 26.82 1.31 3.75
C GLU A 271 27.63 1.55 5.04
N SER A 272 28.66 2.39 4.98
CA SER A 272 29.47 2.76 6.16
C SER A 272 28.63 3.40 7.27
N VAL A 273 27.72 4.33 6.92
CA VAL A 273 26.83 4.99 7.89
C VAL A 273 25.78 4.02 8.42
N ALA A 274 25.21 3.17 7.57
CA ALA A 274 24.20 2.19 7.95
C ALA A 274 24.76 1.11 8.88
N ASP A 275 26.00 0.67 8.68
CA ASP A 275 26.69 -0.29 9.56
C ASP A 275 26.97 0.32 10.94
N GLY A 276 27.40 1.59 11.00
CA GLY A 276 27.56 2.33 12.25
C GLY A 276 26.26 2.44 13.03
N LEU A 277 25.16 2.82 12.36
CA LEU A 277 23.82 2.90 12.96
C LEU A 277 23.35 1.53 13.48
N ALA A 278 23.58 0.47 12.74
CA ALA A 278 23.21 -0.88 13.14
C ALA A 278 23.99 -1.37 14.38
N ALA A 279 25.24 -0.95 14.54
CA ALA A 279 26.01 -1.21 15.76
C ALA A 279 25.44 -0.43 16.95
N CYS A 280 25.06 0.81 16.77
CA CYS A 280 24.45 1.66 17.80
C CYS A 280 23.10 1.10 18.30
N ILE A 281 22.21 0.69 17.38
CA ILE A 281 20.89 0.09 17.71
C ILE A 281 21.07 -1.24 18.52
N THR A 282 22.13 -2.00 18.25
CA THR A 282 22.39 -3.26 18.97
C THR A 282 23.04 -3.04 20.35
N ALA A 283 23.73 -1.93 20.54
CA ALA A 283 24.47 -1.63 21.80
C ALA A 283 23.62 -0.85 22.81
N ALA A 284 22.62 -0.07 22.36
CA ALA A 284 21.81 0.73 23.26
C ALA A 284 20.57 -0.05 23.74
N PRO A 285 20.24 0.01 25.06
CA PRO A 285 18.90 -0.36 25.50
C PRO A 285 17.91 0.54 24.75
N PRO A 286 16.72 0.03 24.36
CA PRO A 286 15.76 0.84 23.63
C PRO A 286 15.53 2.13 24.42
N PRO A 287 15.80 3.32 23.84
CA PRO A 287 15.57 4.57 24.54
C PRO A 287 14.13 4.57 24.99
N ALA A 288 13.88 5.13 26.18
CA ALA A 288 12.54 5.46 26.64
C ALA A 288 12.01 6.58 25.70
N THR A 289 11.68 6.19 24.47
CA THR A 289 11.12 7.14 23.49
C THR A 289 9.89 7.77 24.12
N PRO A 290 9.76 9.11 24.09
CA PRO A 290 8.54 9.76 24.49
C PRO A 290 7.39 9.06 23.77
N ARG A 291 6.41 8.57 24.51
CA ARG A 291 5.19 8.02 23.90
C ARG A 291 4.77 9.00 22.81
N PRO A 292 4.66 8.57 21.55
CA PRO A 292 4.12 9.46 20.52
C PRO A 292 2.83 10.04 21.07
N ALA A 293 2.68 11.36 20.98
CA ALA A 293 1.54 12.07 21.51
C ALA A 293 0.28 11.28 21.19
N ARG A 294 -0.41 10.88 22.25
CA ARG A 294 -1.56 9.94 22.22
C ARG A 294 -2.40 10.19 20.99
N ALA A 295 -2.69 9.14 20.25
CA ALA A 295 -3.58 9.18 19.10
C ALA A 295 -4.69 10.21 19.31
N VAL A 296 -4.90 11.06 18.31
CA VAL A 296 -5.87 12.17 18.27
C VAL A 296 -7.07 11.84 19.15
N PRO A 297 -7.36 12.63 20.20
CA PRO A 297 -8.42 12.28 21.13
C PRO A 297 -9.73 12.09 20.39
N TRP A 298 -10.57 11.18 20.87
CA TRP A 298 -11.90 10.88 20.29
C TRP A 298 -12.73 12.14 20.01
N THR A 299 -12.45 13.22 20.73
CA THR A 299 -13.07 14.55 20.59
C THR A 299 -12.52 15.37 19.41
N ALA A 300 -11.40 15.00 18.80
CA ALA A 300 -10.78 15.76 17.70
C ALA A 300 -11.47 15.54 16.35
N GLY A 301 -12.73 15.26 16.36
CA GLY A 301 -13.56 15.63 15.26
C GLY A 301 -14.15 14.50 14.47
N TRP A 302 -15.44 14.51 14.49
CA TRP A 302 -16.33 13.90 13.50
C TRP A 302 -15.89 14.18 12.05
N ARG A 303 -15.12 15.27 11.82
CA ARG A 303 -14.56 15.66 10.53
C ARG A 303 -13.45 14.76 10.01
N THR A 304 -12.75 14.02 10.88
CA THR A 304 -11.68 13.09 10.49
C THR A 304 -12.20 11.70 10.15
N LEU A 305 -13.49 11.43 10.34
CA LEU A 305 -14.12 10.16 10.06
C LEU A 305 -14.39 9.99 8.56
N ALA A 306 -14.32 8.75 8.10
CA ALA A 306 -14.55 8.41 6.69
C ALA A 306 -16.06 8.27 6.36
N TRP A 307 -16.84 9.36 6.54
CA TRP A 307 -18.31 9.33 6.36
C TRP A 307 -18.75 8.84 4.99
N LEU A 308 -18.18 9.41 3.94
CA LEU A 308 -18.58 9.10 2.56
C LEU A 308 -18.30 7.64 2.18
N PRO A 309 -17.08 7.09 2.42
CA PRO A 309 -16.84 5.67 2.24
C PRO A 309 -17.75 4.77 3.09
N ALA A 310 -18.06 5.18 4.34
CA ALA A 310 -18.91 4.40 5.24
C ALA A 310 -20.37 4.33 4.75
N ILE A 311 -20.94 5.47 4.30
CA ILE A 311 -22.30 5.52 3.74
C ILE A 311 -22.39 4.66 2.47
N ARG A 312 -21.39 4.76 1.56
CA ARG A 312 -21.34 3.94 0.35
C ARG A 312 -21.27 2.45 0.66
N ALA A 313 -20.40 2.08 1.58
CA ALA A 313 -20.24 0.69 1.98
C ALA A 313 -21.52 0.14 2.63
N ALA A 314 -22.19 0.92 3.47
CA ALA A 314 -23.46 0.52 4.08
C ALA A 314 -24.58 0.38 3.05
N ALA A 315 -24.73 1.34 2.13
CA ALA A 315 -25.72 1.27 1.06
C ALA A 315 -25.48 0.05 0.15
N ALA A 316 -24.21 -0.18 -0.24
CA ALA A 316 -23.84 -1.36 -1.01
C ALA A 316 -24.05 -2.66 -0.23
N ALA A 317 -23.78 -2.68 1.07
CA ALA A 317 -24.03 -3.85 1.93
C ALA A 317 -25.52 -4.19 2.00
N CYS A 318 -26.38 -3.19 2.17
CA CYS A 318 -27.84 -3.39 2.15
C CYS A 318 -28.30 -3.95 0.81
N ALA A 319 -27.89 -3.36 -0.30
CA ALA A 319 -28.26 -3.82 -1.64
C ALA A 319 -27.70 -5.24 -1.93
N ALA A 320 -26.42 -5.50 -1.58
CA ALA A 320 -25.83 -6.82 -1.75
C ALA A 320 -26.49 -7.89 -0.88
N MET A 321 -26.95 -7.52 0.30
CA MET A 321 -27.70 -8.41 1.19
C MET A 321 -29.03 -8.82 0.56
N LEU A 322 -29.83 -7.84 0.08
CA LEU A 322 -31.13 -8.10 -0.55
C LEU A 322 -30.99 -8.97 -1.80
N ILE A 323 -29.98 -8.67 -2.66
CA ILE A 323 -29.75 -9.45 -3.88
C ILE A 323 -29.12 -10.81 -3.56
N GLY A 324 -28.19 -10.89 -2.60
CA GLY A 324 -27.53 -12.13 -2.20
C GLY A 324 -28.54 -13.14 -1.60
N GLU A 325 -29.54 -12.66 -0.88
CA GLU A 325 -30.63 -13.51 -0.35
C GLU A 325 -31.44 -14.21 -1.44
N THR A 326 -31.57 -13.59 -2.62
CA THR A 326 -32.24 -14.24 -3.75
C THR A 326 -31.44 -15.40 -4.33
N LEU A 327 -30.10 -15.36 -4.18
CA LEU A 327 -29.19 -16.43 -4.62
C LEU A 327 -29.04 -17.51 -3.54
N SER A 328 -28.88 -17.11 -2.28
CA SER A 328 -28.78 -18.01 -1.14
C SER A 328 -29.24 -17.34 0.16
N SER A 329 -30.32 -17.83 0.73
CA SER A 329 -30.84 -17.35 2.02
C SER A 329 -29.87 -17.58 3.19
N GLU A 330 -28.98 -18.57 3.09
CA GLU A 330 -28.05 -18.92 4.16
C GLU A 330 -26.67 -18.24 4.01
N ARG A 331 -26.26 -17.88 2.77
CA ARG A 331 -24.88 -17.44 2.48
C ARG A 331 -24.76 -16.04 1.90
N TRP A 332 -25.83 -15.25 1.90
CA TRP A 332 -25.85 -13.85 1.46
C TRP A 332 -24.70 -12.99 2.03
N MET A 333 -24.15 -13.40 3.17
CA MET A 333 -23.07 -12.69 3.85
C MET A 333 -21.79 -12.59 3.02
N TRP A 334 -21.55 -13.51 2.07
CA TRP A 334 -20.38 -13.43 1.19
C TRP A 334 -20.46 -12.28 0.19
N ALA A 335 -21.65 -11.96 -0.29
CA ALA A 335 -21.88 -10.79 -1.12
C ALA A 335 -21.56 -9.51 -0.33
N VAL A 336 -22.06 -9.41 0.92
CA VAL A 336 -21.81 -8.26 1.79
C VAL A 336 -20.33 -8.14 2.19
N LEU A 337 -19.67 -9.25 2.53
CA LEU A 337 -18.22 -9.24 2.78
C LEU A 337 -17.43 -8.79 1.56
N SER A 338 -17.89 -9.12 0.36
CA SER A 338 -17.25 -8.67 -0.88
C SER A 338 -17.38 -7.17 -1.05
N THR A 339 -18.53 -6.56 -0.71
CA THR A 339 -18.68 -5.09 -0.75
C THR A 339 -17.76 -4.41 0.25
N PHE A 340 -17.68 -4.91 1.48
CA PHE A 340 -16.79 -4.37 2.51
C PHE A 340 -15.34 -4.35 2.04
N VAL A 341 -14.83 -5.49 1.59
CA VAL A 341 -13.41 -5.61 1.23
C VAL A 341 -13.08 -4.82 -0.03
N VAL A 342 -14.02 -4.66 -0.97
CA VAL A 342 -13.85 -3.81 -2.16
C VAL A 342 -13.76 -2.34 -1.76
N PHE A 343 -14.64 -1.87 -0.87
CA PHE A 343 -14.62 -0.46 -0.42
C PHE A 343 -13.52 -0.12 0.57
N PHE A 344 -12.98 -1.11 1.26
CA PHE A 344 -11.97 -0.87 2.29
C PHE A 344 -10.68 -0.30 1.69
N GLY A 345 -10.35 0.94 2.07
CA GLY A 345 -9.16 1.65 1.56
C GLY A 345 -9.27 2.09 0.09
N THR A 346 -10.49 2.16 -0.49
CA THR A 346 -10.72 2.77 -1.80
C THR A 346 -11.27 4.18 -1.63
N TYR A 347 -10.76 5.11 -2.44
CA TYR A 347 -11.11 6.53 -2.36
C TYR A 347 -11.75 7.04 -3.67
N SER A 348 -11.69 6.28 -4.75
CA SER A 348 -12.24 6.65 -6.05
C SER A 348 -12.99 5.50 -6.71
N CYS A 349 -13.83 5.82 -7.72
CA CYS A 349 -14.50 4.80 -8.53
C CYS A 349 -13.48 3.87 -9.22
N ALA A 350 -12.35 4.41 -9.69
CA ALA A 350 -11.30 3.63 -10.33
C ALA A 350 -10.67 2.61 -9.38
N ASP A 351 -10.42 3.00 -8.10
CA ASP A 351 -9.95 2.07 -7.06
C ASP A 351 -10.94 0.93 -6.84
N THR A 352 -12.23 1.27 -6.76
CA THR A 352 -13.30 0.29 -6.53
C THR A 352 -13.36 -0.74 -7.65
N ILE A 353 -13.29 -0.29 -8.91
CA ILE A 353 -13.32 -1.19 -10.07
C ILE A 353 -12.05 -2.07 -10.11
N TYR A 354 -10.88 -1.47 -9.91
CA TYR A 354 -9.62 -2.21 -9.89
C TYR A 354 -9.61 -3.30 -8.80
N ARG A 355 -10.06 -2.97 -7.59
CA ARG A 355 -10.19 -3.95 -6.51
C ARG A 355 -11.26 -5.00 -6.80
N GLY A 356 -12.40 -4.59 -7.35
CA GLY A 356 -13.46 -5.52 -7.76
C GLY A 356 -12.95 -6.55 -8.77
N ALA A 357 -12.24 -6.10 -9.81
CA ALA A 357 -11.62 -6.98 -10.79
C ALA A 357 -10.61 -7.97 -10.17
N GLN A 358 -9.74 -7.47 -9.28
CA GLN A 358 -8.81 -8.32 -8.54
C GLN A 358 -9.53 -9.33 -7.62
N ARG A 359 -10.66 -8.93 -7.02
CA ARG A 359 -11.50 -9.80 -6.18
C ARG A 359 -12.07 -10.94 -7.01
N VAL A 360 -12.67 -10.62 -8.15
CA VAL A 360 -13.24 -11.63 -9.06
C VAL A 360 -12.16 -12.57 -9.57
N ALA A 361 -11.06 -12.05 -10.12
CA ALA A 361 -9.97 -12.87 -10.66
C ALA A 361 -9.35 -13.79 -9.59
N GLY A 362 -9.07 -13.25 -8.39
CA GLY A 362 -8.53 -14.04 -7.28
C GLY A 362 -9.50 -15.11 -6.79
N THR A 363 -10.81 -14.82 -6.77
CA THR A 363 -11.83 -15.79 -6.37
C THR A 363 -11.99 -16.91 -7.40
N LEU A 364 -12.03 -16.58 -8.71
CA LEU A 364 -12.12 -17.57 -9.77
C LEU A 364 -10.93 -18.52 -9.77
N ALA A 365 -9.71 -17.97 -9.76
CA ALA A 365 -8.49 -18.77 -9.70
C ALA A 365 -8.40 -19.61 -8.41
N GLY A 366 -8.79 -19.02 -7.26
CA GLY A 366 -8.77 -19.71 -5.98
C GLY A 366 -9.85 -20.80 -5.85
N ALA A 367 -11.03 -20.59 -6.42
CA ALA A 367 -12.09 -21.61 -6.47
C ALA A 367 -11.65 -22.82 -7.30
N LEU A 368 -11.09 -22.58 -8.49
CA LEU A 368 -10.55 -23.66 -9.32
C LEU A 368 -9.43 -24.41 -8.59
N ALA A 369 -8.48 -23.69 -7.99
CA ALA A 369 -7.39 -24.30 -7.24
C ALA A 369 -7.90 -25.10 -6.02
N SER A 370 -8.96 -24.65 -5.31
CA SER A 370 -9.53 -25.37 -4.17
C SER A 370 -10.11 -26.72 -4.59
N VAL A 371 -10.81 -26.78 -5.72
CA VAL A 371 -11.34 -28.05 -6.28
C VAL A 371 -10.22 -29.02 -6.59
N LEU A 372 -9.16 -28.53 -7.25
CA LEU A 372 -7.99 -29.37 -7.61
C LEU A 372 -7.23 -29.86 -6.38
N VAL A 373 -6.99 -29.00 -5.39
CA VAL A 373 -6.26 -29.35 -4.16
C VAL A 373 -7.03 -30.36 -3.33
N VAL A 374 -8.34 -30.17 -3.18
CA VAL A 374 -9.18 -31.10 -2.43
C VAL A 374 -9.25 -32.46 -3.14
N GLY A 375 -9.41 -32.48 -4.47
CA GLY A 375 -9.36 -33.72 -5.24
C GLY A 375 -8.03 -34.47 -5.08
N ALA A 376 -6.90 -33.76 -5.03
CA ALA A 376 -5.58 -34.34 -4.84
C ALA A 376 -5.28 -34.78 -3.41
N ALA A 377 -5.84 -34.09 -2.39
CA ALA A 377 -5.54 -34.31 -0.98
C ALA A 377 -6.51 -35.29 -0.27
N HIS A 378 -7.36 -35.99 -1.01
CA HIS A 378 -8.50 -36.77 -0.51
C HIS A 378 -8.16 -37.81 0.58
N HIS A 379 -6.90 -38.22 0.74
CA HIS A 379 -6.48 -39.26 1.69
C HIS A 379 -5.40 -38.85 2.70
N ALA A 380 -5.01 -37.54 2.76
CA ALA A 380 -3.88 -37.12 3.58
C ALA A 380 -4.21 -35.90 4.44
N ASN A 381 -4.82 -36.14 5.61
CA ASN A 381 -5.19 -35.06 6.56
C ASN A 381 -4.01 -34.13 6.94
N ALA A 382 -2.80 -34.69 7.08
CA ALA A 382 -1.60 -33.89 7.37
C ALA A 382 -1.26 -32.93 6.22
N LEU A 383 -1.42 -33.34 4.96
CA LEU A 383 -1.20 -32.51 3.80
C LEU A 383 -2.21 -31.34 3.78
N VAL A 384 -3.47 -31.58 4.11
CA VAL A 384 -4.50 -30.54 4.16
C VAL A 384 -4.12 -29.45 5.19
N VAL A 385 -3.68 -29.83 6.39
CA VAL A 385 -3.24 -28.88 7.44
C VAL A 385 -2.04 -28.05 6.96
N ILE A 386 -1.07 -28.67 6.30
CA ILE A 386 0.09 -27.97 5.74
C ILE A 386 -0.35 -26.97 4.67
N VAL A 387 -1.23 -27.39 3.73
CA VAL A 387 -1.73 -26.50 2.68
C VAL A 387 -2.56 -25.35 3.27
N MET A 388 -3.38 -25.60 4.30
CA MET A 388 -4.09 -24.54 5.01
C MET A 388 -3.12 -23.54 5.64
N GLY A 389 -2.04 -24.00 6.27
CA GLY A 389 -0.97 -23.13 6.79
C GLY A 389 -0.31 -22.30 5.71
N VAL A 390 0.00 -22.90 4.55
CA VAL A 390 0.53 -22.19 3.37
C VAL A 390 -0.46 -21.16 2.85
N CYS A 391 -1.76 -21.47 2.84
CA CYS A 391 -2.81 -20.52 2.43
C CYS A 391 -2.92 -19.33 3.38
N VAL A 392 -2.85 -19.55 4.70
CA VAL A 392 -2.84 -18.45 5.69
C VAL A 392 -1.58 -17.59 5.50
N PHE A 393 -0.41 -18.22 5.33
CA PHE A 393 0.83 -17.51 5.03
C PHE A 393 0.70 -16.67 3.75
N GLY A 394 0.27 -17.28 2.64
CA GLY A 394 0.13 -16.61 1.35
C GLY A 394 -0.89 -15.47 1.39
N TRP A 395 -2.01 -15.67 2.08
CA TRP A 395 -2.99 -14.61 2.33
C TRP A 395 -2.37 -13.44 3.09
N ALA A 396 -1.74 -13.68 4.21
CA ALA A 396 -1.15 -12.66 5.06
C ALA A 396 0.02 -11.92 4.37
N TYR A 397 0.83 -12.65 3.58
CA TYR A 397 1.93 -12.08 2.80
C TYR A 397 1.43 -11.12 1.69
N HIS A 398 0.32 -11.46 1.02
CA HIS A 398 -0.12 -10.75 -0.18
C HIS A 398 -1.25 -9.74 0.04
N ILE A 399 -2.13 -9.92 1.03
CA ILE A 399 -3.41 -9.19 1.13
C ILE A 399 -3.27 -7.66 1.15
N LEU A 400 -2.20 -7.14 1.74
CA LEU A 400 -1.97 -5.70 1.85
C LEU A 400 -1.26 -5.09 0.62
N HIS A 401 -0.60 -5.91 -0.23
CA HIS A 401 0.26 -5.43 -1.32
C HIS A 401 -0.18 -5.90 -2.70
N ALA A 402 -0.66 -7.12 -2.79
CA ALA A 402 -1.12 -7.77 -4.02
C ALA A 402 -2.49 -8.42 -3.76
N TYR A 403 -3.51 -7.57 -3.63
CA TYR A 403 -4.83 -7.94 -3.14
C TYR A 403 -5.42 -9.18 -3.84
N GLY A 404 -5.35 -9.26 -5.17
CA GLY A 404 -5.87 -10.41 -5.92
C GLY A 404 -5.21 -11.75 -5.53
N ARG A 405 -3.89 -11.75 -5.27
CA ARG A 405 -3.16 -12.94 -4.79
C ARG A 405 -3.58 -13.31 -3.37
N GLY A 406 -3.78 -12.31 -2.50
CA GLY A 406 -4.30 -12.54 -1.16
C GLY A 406 -5.68 -13.20 -1.19
N VAL A 407 -6.57 -12.72 -2.06
CA VAL A 407 -7.90 -13.30 -2.29
C VAL A 407 -7.82 -14.73 -2.80
N PHE A 408 -6.89 -15.03 -3.71
CA PHE A 408 -6.64 -16.40 -4.19
C PHE A 408 -6.39 -17.35 -3.03
N PHE A 409 -5.40 -17.07 -2.17
CA PHE A 409 -5.07 -17.92 -1.03
C PHE A 409 -6.22 -18.04 -0.02
N LEU A 410 -6.94 -16.93 0.23
CA LEU A 410 -8.11 -16.94 1.11
C LEU A 410 -9.22 -17.81 0.54
N THR A 411 -9.44 -17.81 -0.77
CA THR A 411 -10.48 -18.62 -1.41
C THR A 411 -10.13 -20.09 -1.36
N VAL A 412 -8.86 -20.46 -1.60
CA VAL A 412 -8.39 -21.84 -1.43
C VAL A 412 -8.56 -22.30 0.02
N LEU A 413 -8.15 -21.47 0.99
CA LEU A 413 -8.30 -21.78 2.42
C LEU A 413 -9.75 -22.07 2.80
N ILE A 414 -10.66 -21.21 2.37
CA ILE A 414 -12.09 -21.41 2.68
C ILE A 414 -12.63 -22.67 2.01
N GLY A 415 -12.25 -22.97 0.77
CA GLY A 415 -12.60 -24.21 0.10
C GLY A 415 -12.15 -25.44 0.91
N LEU A 416 -10.90 -25.44 1.40
CA LEU A 416 -10.35 -26.50 2.24
C LEU A 416 -11.12 -26.63 3.59
N VAL A 417 -11.44 -25.52 4.23
CA VAL A 417 -12.22 -25.53 5.49
C VAL A 417 -13.59 -26.17 5.26
N TYR A 418 -14.29 -25.78 4.20
CA TYR A 418 -15.60 -26.34 3.90
C TYR A 418 -15.54 -27.82 3.50
N ALA A 419 -14.46 -28.23 2.81
CA ALA A 419 -14.22 -29.66 2.54
C ALA A 419 -14.10 -30.49 3.82
N GLN A 420 -13.38 -29.97 4.82
CA GLN A 420 -13.24 -30.64 6.11
C GLN A 420 -14.55 -30.68 6.91
N LEU A 421 -15.47 -29.75 6.64
CA LEU A 421 -16.82 -29.74 7.20
C LEU A 421 -17.82 -30.62 6.44
N GLY A 422 -17.37 -31.32 5.37
CA GLY A 422 -18.18 -32.26 4.60
C GLY A 422 -19.06 -31.64 3.52
N PHE A 423 -18.83 -30.37 3.14
CA PHE A 423 -19.58 -29.72 2.06
C PHE A 423 -19.06 -30.12 0.68
N GLU A 424 -19.95 -30.21 -0.29
CA GLU A 424 -19.60 -30.40 -1.69
C GLU A 424 -18.95 -29.14 -2.29
N ILE A 425 -17.69 -29.26 -2.72
CA ILE A 425 -16.87 -28.09 -3.08
C ILE A 425 -17.28 -27.49 -4.42
N GLY A 426 -17.75 -28.31 -5.38
CA GLY A 426 -18.18 -27.83 -6.70
C GLY A 426 -19.32 -26.83 -6.59
N ALA A 427 -20.43 -27.24 -5.99
CA ALA A 427 -21.61 -26.40 -5.77
C ALA A 427 -21.28 -25.16 -4.91
N LEU A 428 -20.40 -25.34 -3.91
CA LEU A 428 -19.97 -24.25 -3.06
C LEU A 428 -19.12 -23.21 -3.82
N ALA A 429 -18.26 -23.65 -4.71
CA ALA A 429 -17.42 -22.78 -5.55
C ALA A 429 -18.29 -21.94 -6.49
N GLU A 430 -19.30 -22.53 -7.14
CA GLU A 430 -20.25 -21.81 -8.00
C GLU A 430 -21.02 -20.74 -7.22
N LEU A 431 -21.58 -21.10 -6.07
CA LEU A 431 -22.30 -20.16 -5.22
C LEU A 431 -21.41 -19.00 -4.78
N ARG A 432 -20.17 -19.29 -4.38
CA ARG A 432 -19.20 -18.28 -3.95
C ARG A 432 -18.81 -17.32 -5.07
N ILE A 433 -18.65 -17.81 -6.30
CA ILE A 433 -18.39 -16.97 -7.46
C ILE A 433 -19.59 -16.05 -7.69
N GLY A 434 -20.83 -16.57 -7.68
CA GLY A 434 -22.04 -15.78 -7.83
C GLY A 434 -22.17 -14.66 -6.77
N GLU A 435 -21.98 -14.99 -5.50
CA GLU A 435 -22.03 -14.03 -4.39
C GLU A 435 -20.94 -12.93 -4.50
N VAL A 436 -19.72 -13.30 -4.91
CA VAL A 436 -18.65 -12.33 -5.13
C VAL A 436 -18.95 -11.43 -6.31
N LEU A 437 -19.50 -11.96 -7.41
CA LEU A 437 -19.91 -11.15 -8.56
C LEU A 437 -21.01 -10.16 -8.18
N ILE A 438 -22.03 -10.58 -7.43
CA ILE A 438 -23.07 -9.69 -6.90
C ILE A 438 -22.46 -8.60 -6.04
N GLY A 439 -21.62 -8.95 -5.07
CA GLY A 439 -20.98 -7.98 -4.18
C GLY A 439 -20.12 -6.97 -4.94
N CYS A 440 -19.37 -7.41 -5.95
CA CYS A 440 -18.55 -6.52 -6.79
C CYS A 440 -19.42 -5.62 -7.69
N ALA A 441 -20.48 -6.16 -8.31
CA ALA A 441 -21.39 -5.40 -9.17
C ALA A 441 -22.14 -4.33 -8.37
N VAL A 442 -22.65 -4.68 -7.19
CA VAL A 442 -23.31 -3.75 -6.28
C VAL A 442 -22.35 -2.68 -5.77
N SER A 443 -21.11 -3.06 -5.44
CA SER A 443 -20.07 -2.11 -5.04
C SER A 443 -19.77 -1.09 -6.14
N LEU A 444 -19.70 -1.57 -7.39
CA LEU A 444 -19.49 -0.71 -8.55
C LEU A 444 -20.67 0.23 -8.75
N ALA A 445 -21.89 -0.28 -8.71
CA ALA A 445 -23.11 0.54 -8.84
C ALA A 445 -23.17 1.60 -7.72
N ALA A 446 -22.89 1.22 -6.48
CA ALA A 446 -22.86 2.16 -5.36
C ALA A 446 -21.75 3.22 -5.52
N ALA A 447 -20.56 2.85 -6.03
CA ALA A 447 -19.48 3.80 -6.30
C ALA A 447 -19.83 4.81 -7.40
N LEU A 448 -20.66 4.43 -8.37
CA LEU A 448 -21.10 5.29 -9.48
C LEU A 448 -22.31 6.13 -9.11
N LEU A 449 -23.27 5.59 -8.33
CA LEU A 449 -24.57 6.22 -8.06
C LEU A 449 -24.59 6.99 -6.74
N VAL A 450 -23.88 6.51 -5.71
CA VAL A 450 -23.87 7.13 -4.39
C VAL A 450 -22.71 8.12 -4.27
N MET A 451 -22.95 9.39 -4.58
CA MET A 451 -22.00 10.50 -4.50
C MET A 451 -20.66 10.18 -5.19
N PRO A 452 -20.61 10.07 -6.51
CA PRO A 452 -19.42 9.63 -7.24
C PRO A 452 -18.25 10.58 -6.98
N LEU A 453 -17.16 10.04 -6.42
CA LEU A 453 -15.87 10.73 -6.38
C LEU A 453 -15.15 10.45 -7.70
N ALA A 454 -15.15 11.45 -8.57
CA ALA A 454 -14.39 11.37 -9.81
C ALA A 454 -12.91 11.08 -9.47
N ALA A 455 -12.33 10.09 -10.14
CA ALA A 455 -10.91 9.77 -9.98
C ALA A 455 -10.03 10.99 -10.23
N SER A 456 -10.43 11.85 -11.18
CA SER A 456 -9.80 13.13 -11.48
C SER A 456 -9.70 14.05 -10.26
N ARG A 457 -10.79 14.24 -9.50
CA ARG A 457 -10.76 15.08 -8.30
C ARG A 457 -9.85 14.51 -7.20
N HIS A 458 -9.84 13.19 -7.04
CA HIS A 458 -8.94 12.55 -6.06
C HIS A 458 -7.47 12.75 -6.44
N ILE A 459 -7.13 12.54 -7.72
CA ILE A 459 -5.78 12.76 -8.23
C ILE A 459 -5.40 14.24 -8.13
N ALA A 460 -6.29 15.17 -8.50
CA ALA A 460 -6.06 16.60 -8.39
C ALA A 460 -5.72 17.01 -6.95
N THR A 461 -6.50 16.56 -5.96
CA THR A 461 -6.25 16.85 -4.55
C THR A 461 -4.90 16.30 -4.06
N ARG A 462 -4.51 15.09 -4.49
CA ARG A 462 -3.21 14.51 -4.13
C ARG A 462 -2.06 15.22 -4.84
N SER A 463 -2.24 15.59 -6.11
CA SER A 463 -1.26 16.36 -6.89
C SER A 463 -1.05 17.76 -6.32
N HIS A 464 -2.11 18.44 -5.88
CA HIS A 464 -2.02 19.70 -5.14
C HIS A 464 -1.08 19.56 -3.92
N GLY A 465 -1.27 18.51 -3.10
CA GLY A 465 -0.41 18.26 -1.94
C GLY A 465 1.07 18.05 -2.31
N LEU A 466 1.36 17.39 -3.43
CA LEU A 466 2.72 17.23 -3.94
C LEU A 466 3.30 18.56 -4.43
N LEU A 467 2.55 19.32 -5.22
CA LEU A 467 2.97 20.62 -5.75
C LEU A 467 3.24 21.61 -4.62
N ALA A 468 2.39 21.64 -3.58
CA ALA A 468 2.63 22.46 -2.39
C ALA A 468 3.94 22.08 -1.67
N ALA A 469 4.24 20.79 -1.53
CA ALA A 469 5.50 20.34 -0.96
C ALA A 469 6.71 20.67 -1.86
N LEU A 470 6.58 20.57 -3.18
CA LEU A 470 7.62 20.99 -4.14
C LEU A 470 7.86 22.50 -4.08
N ARG A 471 6.80 23.29 -3.94
CA ARG A 471 6.88 24.73 -3.73
C ARG A 471 7.76 25.06 -2.53
N GLU A 472 7.53 24.40 -1.39
CA GLU A 472 8.34 24.60 -0.17
C GLU A 472 9.81 24.20 -0.37
N LEU A 473 10.10 23.19 -1.20
CA LEU A 473 11.46 22.75 -1.50
C LEU A 473 12.23 23.74 -2.41
N VAL A 474 11.51 24.39 -3.32
CA VAL A 474 12.12 25.31 -4.31
C VAL A 474 12.13 26.76 -3.83
N HIS A 475 11.19 27.12 -2.93
CA HIS A 475 11.08 28.47 -2.41
C HIS A 475 12.38 28.94 -1.75
N ASP A 476 12.84 30.13 -2.16
CA ASP A 476 14.02 30.74 -1.57
C ASP A 476 13.70 31.17 -0.13
N ARG A 477 14.57 30.77 0.79
CA ARG A 477 14.48 31.17 2.18
C ARG A 477 15.48 32.28 2.42
N ASP A 478 15.03 33.34 3.07
CA ASP A 478 15.86 34.50 3.39
C ASP A 478 17.06 34.14 4.28
N ASP A 479 16.99 33.00 4.98
CA ASP A 479 18.03 32.48 5.88
C ASP A 479 19.11 31.64 5.17
N GLY A 480 19.01 31.42 3.85
CA GLY A 480 19.95 30.61 3.06
C GLY A 480 20.04 29.14 3.45
N MET A 481 19.14 28.67 4.35
CA MET A 481 19.16 27.29 4.84
C MET A 481 18.59 26.30 3.82
N ARG A 482 19.24 25.17 3.67
CA ARG A 482 18.74 24.04 2.86
C ARG A 482 17.45 23.51 3.45
N PRO A 483 16.52 22.99 2.61
CA PRO A 483 15.35 22.29 3.11
C PRO A 483 15.75 21.17 4.08
N GLY A 484 15.10 21.14 5.21
CA GLY A 484 15.38 20.13 6.22
C GLY A 484 14.89 18.72 5.81
N ALA A 485 15.42 17.70 6.50
CA ALA A 485 15.04 16.30 6.30
C ALA A 485 13.51 16.08 6.31
N ALA A 486 12.81 16.74 7.22
CA ALA A 486 11.36 16.61 7.36
C ALA A 486 10.59 17.09 6.11
N GLN A 487 11.06 18.16 5.46
CA GLN A 487 10.43 18.70 4.24
C GLN A 487 10.68 17.81 3.03
N MET A 488 11.90 17.29 2.87
CA MET A 488 12.22 16.32 1.83
C MET A 488 11.34 15.07 1.97
N ARG A 489 11.18 14.55 3.18
CA ARG A 489 10.32 13.38 3.42
C ARG A 489 8.83 13.68 3.34
N ALA A 490 8.43 14.91 3.58
CA ALA A 490 7.05 15.33 3.30
C ALA A 490 6.74 15.25 1.79
N ALA A 491 7.64 15.76 0.94
CA ALA A 491 7.51 15.66 -0.51
C ALA A 491 7.50 14.18 -0.99
N ASP A 492 8.35 13.32 -0.44
CA ASP A 492 8.39 11.90 -0.75
C ASP A 492 7.07 11.19 -0.42
N ARG A 493 6.50 11.46 0.77
CA ARG A 493 5.19 10.91 1.16
C ARG A 493 4.07 11.41 0.25
N ARG A 494 4.06 12.70 -0.11
CA ARG A 494 3.07 13.27 -1.03
C ARG A 494 3.18 12.66 -2.44
N PHE A 495 4.40 12.44 -2.91
CA PHE A 495 4.61 11.73 -4.18
C PHE A 495 4.08 10.29 -4.14
N HIS A 496 4.35 9.56 -3.06
CA HIS A 496 3.78 8.23 -2.85
C HIS A 496 2.24 8.24 -2.89
N ASP A 497 1.60 9.19 -2.20
CA ASP A 497 0.13 9.35 -2.19
C ASP A 497 -0.43 9.57 -3.60
N VAL A 498 0.20 10.44 -4.41
CA VAL A 498 -0.20 10.68 -5.81
C VAL A 498 -0.04 9.42 -6.65
N ARG A 499 1.08 8.72 -6.51
CA ARG A 499 1.35 7.48 -7.25
C ARG A 499 0.31 6.41 -6.94
N MET A 500 -0.09 6.29 -5.68
CA MET A 500 -1.15 5.37 -5.28
C MET A 500 -2.51 5.76 -5.86
N ALA A 501 -2.81 7.07 -5.96
CA ALA A 501 -4.05 7.54 -6.57
C ALA A 501 -4.12 7.32 -8.09
N ILE A 502 -2.99 7.37 -8.80
CA ILE A 502 -2.92 7.16 -10.27
C ILE A 502 -2.90 5.67 -10.63
N ARG A 503 -2.38 4.81 -9.74
CA ARG A 503 -2.19 3.37 -9.99
C ARG A 503 -3.40 2.65 -10.59
N PRO A 504 -4.64 2.86 -10.12
CA PRO A 504 -5.81 2.21 -10.69
C PRO A 504 -6.07 2.60 -12.14
N LEU A 505 -5.86 3.88 -12.50
CA LEU A 505 -6.01 4.34 -13.89
C LEU A 505 -4.97 3.72 -14.82
N ALA A 506 -3.73 3.55 -14.35
CA ALA A 506 -2.68 2.88 -15.13
C ALA A 506 -3.01 1.40 -15.39
N ALA A 507 -3.71 0.72 -14.46
CA ALA A 507 -4.16 -0.66 -14.63
C ALA A 507 -5.31 -0.80 -15.65
N TRP A 508 -6.08 0.26 -15.90
CA TRP A 508 -7.17 0.30 -16.91
C TRP A 508 -6.69 0.26 -18.35
N ARG A 509 -5.40 0.33 -18.62
CA ARG A 509 -4.82 0.14 -19.96
C ARG A 509 -5.28 -1.15 -20.65
N MET A 510 -5.58 -2.20 -19.90
CA MET A 510 -6.11 -3.45 -20.43
C MET A 510 -7.51 -3.30 -21.07
N LEU A 511 -8.21 -2.18 -20.81
CA LEU A 511 -9.54 -1.86 -21.33
C LEU A 511 -9.52 -0.68 -22.33
N GLY A 512 -8.34 -0.30 -22.87
CA GLY A 512 -8.22 0.75 -23.88
C GLY A 512 -8.18 2.19 -23.35
N ALA A 513 -8.05 2.40 -22.04
CA ALA A 513 -7.89 3.73 -21.47
C ALA A 513 -6.48 4.30 -21.77
N SER A 514 -6.47 5.58 -22.12
CA SER A 514 -5.38 6.34 -22.73
C SER A 514 -4.02 6.27 -22.02
N GLY A 515 -2.93 6.47 -22.77
CA GLY A 515 -1.57 6.66 -22.28
C GLY A 515 -1.38 7.89 -21.38
N ASP A 516 -2.41 8.70 -21.18
CA ASP A 516 -2.39 9.98 -20.51
C ASP A 516 -2.14 9.85 -18.99
N ALA A 517 -2.73 8.84 -18.34
CA ALA A 517 -2.47 8.56 -16.92
C ALA A 517 -1.00 8.17 -16.66
N ARG A 518 -0.36 7.47 -17.61
CA ARG A 518 1.07 7.15 -17.52
C ARG A 518 1.92 8.38 -17.70
N ARG A 519 1.61 9.21 -18.73
CA ARG A 519 2.30 10.48 -18.93
C ARG A 519 2.24 11.36 -17.70
N LEU A 520 1.05 11.48 -17.09
CA LEU A 520 0.87 12.22 -15.85
C LEU A 520 1.75 11.66 -14.72
N SER A 521 1.76 10.35 -14.51
CA SER A 521 2.58 9.70 -13.50
C SER A 521 4.08 9.94 -13.73
N ASP A 522 4.55 9.77 -14.97
CA ASP A 522 5.96 9.93 -15.34
C ASP A 522 6.40 11.39 -15.22
N THR A 523 5.54 12.33 -15.60
CA THR A 523 5.84 13.76 -15.50
C THR A 523 5.88 14.23 -14.04
N LEU A 524 4.94 13.79 -13.20
CA LEU A 524 4.95 14.06 -11.75
C LEU A 524 6.20 13.47 -11.07
N LEU A 525 6.61 12.27 -11.47
CA LEU A 525 7.86 11.66 -11.01
C LEU A 525 9.07 12.53 -11.35
N LEU A 526 9.14 13.02 -12.58
CA LEU A 526 10.25 13.88 -13.03
C LEU A 526 10.25 15.23 -12.30
N CYS A 527 9.09 15.86 -12.11
CA CYS A 527 8.96 17.09 -11.31
C CYS A 527 9.45 16.87 -9.88
N TRP A 528 9.04 15.77 -9.24
CA TRP A 528 9.47 15.41 -7.90
C TRP A 528 10.99 15.18 -7.83
N LEU A 529 11.59 14.43 -8.78
CA LEU A 529 13.03 14.17 -8.84
C LEU A 529 13.83 15.45 -9.05
N TYR A 530 13.47 16.28 -10.02
CA TYR A 530 14.17 17.54 -10.27
C TYR A 530 14.01 18.52 -9.11
N GLY A 531 12.84 18.60 -8.49
CA GLY A 531 12.61 19.41 -7.29
C GLY A 531 13.55 19.03 -6.14
N ARG A 532 13.75 17.72 -5.91
CA ARG A 532 14.71 17.22 -4.90
C ARG A 532 16.17 17.56 -5.26
N ILE A 533 16.55 17.38 -6.52
CA ILE A 533 17.90 17.70 -6.99
C ILE A 533 18.19 19.19 -6.82
N VAL A 534 17.26 20.05 -7.19
CA VAL A 534 17.37 21.50 -7.00
C VAL A 534 17.49 21.84 -5.51
N ALA A 535 16.64 21.28 -4.66
CA ALA A 535 16.65 21.54 -3.22
C ALA A 535 17.97 21.17 -2.52
N THR A 536 18.70 20.17 -3.03
CA THR A 536 19.98 19.74 -2.44
C THR A 536 21.20 20.49 -2.97
N ARG A 537 21.07 21.23 -4.08
CA ARG A 537 22.15 22.01 -4.68
C ARG A 537 22.13 23.48 -4.31
N LEU A 538 21.26 23.90 -3.39
CA LEU A 538 21.20 25.28 -2.92
C LEU A 538 22.58 25.74 -2.42
N PRO A 539 23.13 26.87 -2.92
CA PRO A 539 24.37 27.40 -2.42
C PRO A 539 24.27 27.74 -0.94
N VAL A 540 25.32 27.38 -0.20
CA VAL A 540 25.43 27.66 1.26
C VAL A 540 25.93 29.07 1.49
N GLU A 541 26.52 29.73 0.47
CA GLU A 541 27.15 31.06 0.61
C GLU A 541 26.24 32.14 0.03
N ALA A 542 25.67 32.97 0.93
CA ALA A 542 24.95 34.16 0.58
C ALA A 542 25.96 35.22 0.03
N GLY A 543 25.99 35.44 -1.27
CA GLY A 543 26.76 36.55 -1.86
C GLY A 543 27.52 36.28 -3.17
N GLY A 544 27.49 35.06 -3.70
CA GLY A 544 28.11 34.76 -4.99
C GLY A 544 27.25 35.24 -6.18
N PRO A 545 27.89 35.47 -7.37
CA PRO A 545 27.16 35.88 -8.59
C PRO A 545 26.08 34.90 -9.02
N ASP A 546 26.17 33.65 -8.58
CA ASP A 546 25.19 32.59 -8.85
C ASP A 546 23.84 32.82 -8.15
N VAL A 547 23.85 33.47 -6.97
CA VAL A 547 22.64 33.75 -6.17
C VAL A 547 21.73 34.75 -6.89
N ALA A 548 22.32 35.75 -7.56
CA ALA A 548 21.57 36.78 -8.28
C ALA A 548 20.78 36.21 -9.48
N PHE A 549 21.24 35.13 -10.08
CA PHE A 549 20.55 34.46 -11.19
C PHE A 549 19.53 33.40 -10.70
N GLU A 550 19.87 32.67 -9.65
CA GLU A 550 19.02 31.58 -9.15
C GLU A 550 17.71 32.08 -8.51
N ARG A 551 17.74 33.21 -7.81
CA ARG A 551 16.55 33.79 -7.16
C ARG A 551 15.39 34.06 -8.11
N PRO A 552 15.56 34.79 -9.23
CA PRO A 552 14.46 35.02 -10.17
C PRO A 552 13.99 33.73 -10.86
N ALA A 553 14.90 32.81 -11.16
CA ALA A 553 14.53 31.52 -11.74
C ALA A 553 13.66 30.67 -10.79
N ARG A 554 13.99 30.67 -9.50
CA ARG A 554 13.17 29.99 -8.47
C ARG A 554 11.83 30.67 -8.27
N ALA A 555 11.80 31.99 -8.20
CA ALA A 555 10.56 32.76 -8.10
C ALA A 555 9.62 32.46 -9.28
N ALA A 556 10.14 32.36 -10.50
CA ALA A 556 9.36 31.98 -11.68
C ALA A 556 8.79 30.55 -11.56
N ILE A 557 9.58 29.59 -11.08
CA ILE A 557 9.12 28.22 -10.85
C ILE A 557 8.03 28.18 -9.77
N VAL A 558 8.20 28.91 -8.66
CA VAL A 558 7.20 29.01 -7.59
C VAL A 558 5.90 29.59 -8.13
N THR A 559 5.96 30.69 -8.90
CA THR A 559 4.77 31.28 -9.53
C THR A 559 4.05 30.28 -10.45
N ARG A 560 4.80 29.48 -11.20
CA ARG A 560 4.22 28.44 -12.05
C ARG A 560 3.56 27.32 -11.24
N ILE A 561 4.19 26.90 -10.15
CA ILE A 561 3.57 25.91 -9.22
C ILE A 561 2.30 26.48 -8.62
N ASP A 562 2.30 27.74 -8.20
CA ASP A 562 1.10 28.40 -7.64
C ASP A 562 -0.03 28.50 -8.66
N ALA A 563 0.28 28.78 -9.93
CA ALA A 563 -0.71 28.75 -11.01
C ALA A 563 -1.30 27.34 -11.21
N LEU A 564 -0.45 26.31 -11.26
CA LEU A 564 -0.90 24.91 -11.36
C LEU A 564 -1.81 24.49 -10.17
N ILE A 565 -1.46 24.91 -8.96
CA ILE A 565 -2.27 24.68 -7.76
C ILE A 565 -3.63 25.36 -7.90
N SER A 566 -3.65 26.64 -8.29
CA SER A 566 -4.89 27.41 -8.47
C SER A 566 -5.82 26.78 -9.51
N ASP A 567 -5.26 26.30 -10.61
CA ASP A 567 -6.03 25.66 -11.68
C ASP A 567 -6.62 24.31 -11.23
N LEU A 568 -5.87 23.52 -10.48
CA LEU A 568 -6.37 22.26 -9.89
C LEU A 568 -7.53 22.50 -8.91
N ASP A 569 -7.47 23.58 -8.12
CA ASP A 569 -8.50 23.93 -7.14
C ASP A 569 -9.80 24.42 -7.80
N HIS A 570 -9.69 25.15 -8.91
CA HIS A 570 -10.85 25.70 -9.62
C HIS A 570 -11.44 24.72 -10.64
N GLY A 571 -10.79 23.58 -10.91
CA GLY A 571 -11.23 22.59 -11.90
C GLY A 571 -11.34 23.19 -13.30
N ARG A 572 -10.56 24.24 -13.60
CA ARG A 572 -10.56 24.92 -14.89
C ARG A 572 -9.64 24.19 -15.86
N SER A 573 -10.06 24.12 -17.12
CA SER A 573 -9.18 23.79 -18.24
C SER A 573 -8.02 24.79 -18.24
N MET A 574 -6.83 24.28 -18.03
CA MET A 574 -5.60 25.05 -17.83
C MET A 574 -5.19 25.77 -19.12
N ARG A 575 -5.66 26.97 -19.34
CA ARG A 575 -5.05 27.88 -20.30
C ARG A 575 -3.96 28.67 -19.60
N LEU A 576 -2.79 28.06 -19.47
CA LEU A 576 -1.57 28.85 -19.30
C LEU A 576 -1.34 29.56 -20.62
N ASP A 577 -1.61 30.87 -20.64
CA ASP A 577 -1.20 31.71 -21.77
C ASP A 577 0.29 31.47 -22.00
N ALA A 578 0.64 31.09 -23.23
CA ALA A 578 2.02 30.85 -23.65
C ALA A 578 2.94 32.08 -23.46
N ALA A 579 2.36 33.23 -23.13
CA ALA A 579 3.05 34.48 -22.81
C ALA A 579 3.73 34.50 -21.44
N ALA A 580 3.38 33.61 -20.50
CA ALA A 580 4.06 33.47 -19.20
C ALA A 580 5.20 32.42 -19.21
N SER A 581 5.53 31.85 -20.36
CA SER A 581 6.78 31.13 -20.49
C SER A 581 7.90 32.12 -20.21
N VAL A 582 8.62 31.96 -19.10
CA VAL A 582 9.92 32.58 -18.90
C VAL A 582 10.68 32.27 -20.20
N GLY A 583 10.84 33.30 -21.02
CA GLY A 583 11.30 33.11 -22.40
C GLY A 583 12.54 32.24 -22.38
N HIS A 584 12.59 31.27 -23.28
CA HIS A 584 13.79 30.48 -23.55
C HIS A 584 15.04 31.36 -23.80
N GLY A 585 14.85 32.68 -23.93
CA GLY A 585 15.89 33.68 -24.09
C GLY A 585 16.55 34.20 -22.80
N THR A 586 15.95 34.03 -21.61
CA THR A 586 16.56 34.55 -20.36
C THR A 586 17.45 33.52 -19.63
N LEU A 587 17.36 32.24 -19.96
CA LEU A 587 18.23 31.20 -19.39
C LEU A 587 19.45 30.88 -20.28
N ALA A 588 19.50 31.39 -21.50
CA ALA A 588 20.65 31.29 -22.37
C ALA A 588 21.53 32.54 -22.22
N VAL A 589 22.37 32.59 -21.20
CA VAL A 589 23.48 33.54 -21.14
C VAL A 589 24.50 33.10 -22.18
N ALA A 590 24.70 33.95 -23.22
CA ALA A 590 25.68 33.74 -24.25
C ALA A 590 27.07 33.73 -23.62
N GLY A 591 27.78 32.60 -23.71
CA GLY A 591 29.24 32.59 -23.54
C GLY A 591 29.84 31.52 -22.64
N ASP A 592 29.20 31.10 -21.55
CA ASP A 592 29.72 30.05 -20.65
C ASP A 592 28.82 28.81 -20.57
N PRO A 593 29.38 27.59 -20.41
CA PRO A 593 28.57 26.41 -20.20
C PRO A 593 27.73 26.61 -18.95
N PRO A 594 26.36 26.51 -19.05
CA PRO A 594 25.47 26.82 -17.93
C PRO A 594 25.82 25.93 -16.74
N LEU A 595 25.93 26.56 -15.56
CA LEU A 595 26.17 25.85 -14.31
C LEU A 595 25.19 24.67 -14.13
N PRO A 596 25.61 23.56 -13.49
CA PRO A 596 24.77 22.36 -13.35
C PRO A 596 23.39 22.63 -12.72
N VAL A 597 23.27 23.61 -11.84
CA VAL A 597 22.01 23.99 -11.18
C VAL A 597 21.05 24.68 -12.16
N HIS A 598 21.55 25.52 -13.05
CA HIS A 598 20.72 26.19 -14.07
C HIS A 598 20.07 25.18 -15.01
N ARG A 599 20.79 24.12 -15.40
CA ARG A 599 20.26 23.06 -16.24
C ARG A 599 19.12 22.31 -15.52
N GLU A 600 19.24 22.09 -14.22
CA GLU A 600 18.23 21.35 -13.44
C GLU A 600 17.00 22.19 -13.15
N LEU A 601 17.16 23.51 -12.89
CA LEU A 601 16.04 24.46 -12.80
C LEU A 601 15.27 24.54 -14.13
N ALA A 602 15.98 24.66 -15.25
CA ALA A 602 15.37 24.68 -16.59
C ALA A 602 14.62 23.37 -16.90
N ARG A 603 15.16 22.21 -16.48
CA ARG A 603 14.51 20.91 -16.63
C ARG A 603 13.25 20.80 -15.76
N LEU A 604 13.29 21.29 -14.52
CA LEU A 604 12.12 21.33 -13.65
C LEU A 604 11.03 22.22 -14.27
N ASP A 605 11.37 23.40 -14.75
CA ASP A 605 10.44 24.32 -15.39
C ASP A 605 9.78 23.72 -16.65
N ALA A 606 10.59 23.07 -17.50
CA ALA A 606 10.08 22.36 -18.68
C ALA A 606 9.11 21.21 -18.28
N LYS A 607 9.40 20.47 -17.20
CA LYS A 607 8.53 19.40 -16.73
C LYS A 607 7.26 19.90 -16.07
N LEU A 608 7.28 21.02 -15.39
CA LEU A 608 6.07 21.69 -14.88
C LEU A 608 5.16 22.17 -16.03
N THR A 609 5.76 22.64 -17.14
CA THR A 609 5.00 22.99 -18.35
C THR A 609 4.37 21.77 -19.02
N GLU A 610 5.11 20.66 -19.10
CA GLU A 610 4.59 19.38 -19.60
C GLU A 610 3.50 18.81 -18.66
N LEU A 611 3.65 19.00 -17.35
CA LEU A 611 2.68 18.57 -16.35
C LEU A 611 1.32 19.23 -16.54
N ASN A 612 1.31 20.52 -16.91
CA ASN A 612 0.06 21.22 -17.24
C ASN A 612 -0.73 20.48 -18.32
N ARG A 613 -0.07 20.15 -19.43
CA ARG A 613 -0.69 19.40 -20.54
C ARG A 613 -1.12 18.00 -20.11
N ALA A 614 -0.31 17.32 -19.30
CA ALA A 614 -0.63 15.99 -18.81
C ALA A 614 -1.85 16.00 -17.87
N PHE A 615 -2.06 17.06 -17.09
CA PHE A 615 -3.29 17.24 -16.31
C PHE A 615 -4.51 17.47 -17.20
N GLU A 616 -4.40 18.32 -18.23
CA GLU A 616 -5.47 18.54 -19.18
C GLU A 616 -5.92 17.24 -19.84
N ASP A 617 -4.98 16.46 -20.36
CA ASP A 617 -5.24 15.21 -21.06
C ASP A 617 -5.86 14.15 -20.11
N ALA A 618 -5.31 14.00 -18.90
CA ALA A 618 -5.69 12.92 -17.98
C ALA A 618 -6.92 13.20 -17.11
N LEU A 619 -7.16 14.47 -16.73
CA LEU A 619 -8.20 14.83 -15.77
C LEU A 619 -9.44 15.46 -16.39
N PHE A 620 -9.27 16.20 -17.49
CA PHE A 620 -10.34 16.99 -18.09
C PHE A 620 -10.81 16.47 -19.46
N GLY A 621 -10.11 15.50 -20.04
CA GLY A 621 -10.41 14.91 -21.35
C GLY A 621 -9.95 15.81 -22.51
N LYS A 622 -9.56 15.22 -23.62
CA LYS A 622 -9.25 15.96 -24.86
C LYS A 622 -10.52 16.68 -25.31
N ASN A 623 -10.44 17.99 -25.45
CA ASN A 623 -11.45 18.75 -26.18
C ASN A 623 -11.55 18.16 -27.58
N THR A 624 -12.68 17.55 -27.92
CA THR A 624 -12.98 16.76 -29.12
C THR A 624 -12.98 17.61 -30.41
N GLY A 625 -11.95 18.42 -30.65
CA GLY A 625 -11.78 19.24 -31.86
C GLY A 625 -10.87 18.64 -32.93
N ASP A 626 -10.07 17.61 -32.61
CA ASP A 626 -9.03 17.12 -33.53
C ASP A 626 -8.97 15.60 -33.71
N GLU A 627 -10.13 14.95 -33.83
CA GLU A 627 -10.24 13.48 -33.98
C GLU A 627 -9.94 12.94 -35.40
N ARG A 628 -9.38 13.73 -36.34
CA ARG A 628 -9.17 13.26 -37.73
C ARG A 628 -7.76 12.82 -38.12
N SER A 629 -6.72 12.90 -37.28
CA SER A 629 -5.35 12.59 -37.74
C SER A 629 -4.69 11.30 -37.22
N HIS A 630 -5.28 10.50 -36.35
CA HIS A 630 -4.64 9.30 -35.78
C HIS A 630 -5.37 7.97 -36.02
N ARG A 631 -5.85 7.75 -37.25
CA ARG A 631 -6.37 6.44 -37.68
C ARG A 631 -5.42 5.63 -38.56
N ALA A 632 -4.13 5.76 -38.39
CA ALA A 632 -3.14 4.98 -39.12
C ALA A 632 -2.03 4.51 -38.20
N ASP A 633 -2.25 3.53 -37.35
CA ASP A 633 -1.23 2.58 -36.89
C ASP A 633 -1.88 1.40 -36.14
N GLY A 634 -2.37 0.43 -36.91
CA GLY A 634 -2.93 -0.84 -36.39
C GLY A 634 -1.87 -1.90 -36.04
N SER A 635 -0.55 -1.57 -36.06
CA SER A 635 0.53 -2.56 -35.86
C SER A 635 1.14 -2.56 -34.45
N VAL A 636 0.77 -1.60 -33.58
CA VAL A 636 1.35 -1.45 -32.23
C VAL A 636 0.65 -2.31 -31.17
N LEU A 637 -0.58 -2.77 -31.46
CA LEU A 637 -1.41 -3.51 -30.48
C LEU A 637 -0.89 -4.92 -30.12
N ALA A 638 -0.05 -5.54 -30.95
CA ALA A 638 0.45 -6.91 -30.71
C ALA A 638 1.71 -6.95 -29.81
N SER A 639 2.49 -5.86 -29.74
CA SER A 639 3.67 -5.76 -28.85
C SER A 639 3.28 -5.44 -27.42
N ASP A 640 2.26 -4.60 -27.24
CA ASP A 640 1.83 -4.08 -25.94
C ASP A 640 1.14 -5.14 -25.07
N VAL A 641 0.47 -6.14 -25.65
CA VAL A 641 -0.18 -7.23 -24.92
C VAL A 641 0.85 -8.16 -24.26
N ARG A 642 2.00 -8.43 -24.91
CA ARG A 642 3.07 -9.26 -24.33
C ARG A 642 3.81 -8.54 -23.20
N GLU A 643 3.88 -7.23 -23.26
CA GLU A 643 4.52 -6.40 -22.22
C GLU A 643 3.64 -6.24 -20.99
N ALA A 644 2.32 -6.12 -21.15
CA ALA A 644 1.35 -6.02 -20.06
C ALA A 644 1.32 -7.29 -19.18
N ILE A 645 1.51 -8.47 -19.76
CA ILE A 645 1.56 -9.76 -19.03
C ILE A 645 2.83 -9.85 -18.16
N ARG A 646 3.95 -9.27 -18.57
CA ARG A 646 5.19 -9.19 -17.75
C ARG A 646 5.10 -8.25 -16.57
N TYR A 647 4.24 -7.21 -16.63
CA TYR A 647 4.08 -6.21 -15.55
C TYR A 647 3.02 -6.54 -14.52
N SER A 648 2.07 -7.43 -14.84
CA SER A 648 1.04 -7.87 -13.89
C SER A 648 1.58 -8.82 -12.82
N GLY A 649 2.77 -9.38 -13.01
CA GLY A 649 3.36 -10.32 -12.06
C GLY A 649 2.49 -11.58 -11.85
N ILE A 650 1.77 -12.02 -12.92
CA ILE A 650 1.09 -13.32 -12.97
C ILE A 650 2.10 -14.36 -13.48
#